data_da1e040849c6ca76c8ebf3270c8cdac5
#
_entry.id   da1e040849c6ca76c8ebf3270c8cdac5
#
_cell.length_a   1.000
_cell.length_b   1.000
_cell.length_c   1.000
_cell.angle_alpha   90.00
_cell.angle_beta   90.00
_cell.angle_gamma   90.00
#
_symmetry.space_group_name_H-M   'P 1'
#
loop_
_entity.id
_entity.type
_entity.pdbx_description
1 polymer ?
#
loop_
_entity_poly.entity_id
_entity_poly.type
_entity_poly.pdbx_seq_one_letter_code
_entity_poly.pdbx_strand_id
1 'polypeptide(L)'
;MRFSFAGWSPYRAFVTDLDTIRLIPLFLAPPEVRPGLAFYPMARAPLRELRIRPVRCALADMKPAGPPLPLEEERLVRHGAPAPLLGILPPMSATPSDSVSPASSAPDGPLIVQSDKSVLLEVARPGAGEARRAIAAFAELERAPEHIHTYRITPLALWNARAAGLDAETVVHTLITYSRFPVPHALLTEIAETMSRYGRLQLITDPAHGLVLHATDVPVLEEVMRSKRTKGLLGERLGEADVIVHPSERGHLKQVLIKLGWPAEDLAGYVDGEAHPITLTDSPSTFQLRPYQSEAVESFWAGGSGVVVLPCGAGKTLVGAASMARSSTTTLILVTNAVSARQWKEELIRFTTLTEDEIGEYSGSRKEVRPVTIATYQVLTTRRKGVYPHLDLLDSHDWGLIVYDEVHLLPAPIFRMTADLQARRRLGLTATLVREDGREDEVFSLIGPKRYDAPWKDLENQGWIAPAICTEVRLTLDAGERMAYATAEPEERYRLAACSPRKMPIIDALLARHEGESALVIGQYVDQLTEIAEHLDAPVITGSTTVRERQRLYDAFRSGEIRTLVVSKVANFSIDLPGASVAVQVSGSFGSRQEEAQRLGRIVRPKEDGRQAHFYTVVARDTADQEYAAHRQRFLAEQGYAYAIIDAEDL
;
A
#
# COMPACT_ATOMS: atom_id res chain seq x y z
N MET A 1 30.73 26.31 -3.68
CA MET A 1 30.29 24.95 -4.09
C MET A 1 29.02 25.08 -4.93
N ARG A 2 28.96 24.47 -6.09
CA ARG A 2 27.76 24.45 -6.93
C ARG A 2 26.95 23.22 -6.55
N PHE A 3 25.72 23.41 -6.07
CA PHE A 3 24.74 22.34 -5.92
C PHE A 3 23.78 22.40 -7.11
N SER A 4 23.71 21.32 -7.86
CA SER A 4 22.75 21.18 -8.96
C SER A 4 21.54 20.40 -8.44
N PHE A 5 20.37 21.06 -8.39
CA PHE A 5 19.09 20.38 -8.21
C PHE A 5 18.52 20.07 -9.59
N ALA A 6 18.38 18.80 -9.91
CA ALA A 6 17.66 18.38 -11.10
C ALA A 6 16.15 18.46 -10.79
N GLY A 7 15.44 19.30 -11.50
CA GLY A 7 13.99 19.46 -11.43
C GLY A 7 13.57 20.90 -11.12
N TRP A 8 13.25 21.63 -12.12
CA TRP A 8 12.52 22.91 -12.20
C TRP A 8 12.42 23.73 -10.89
N SER A 9 13.40 24.57 -10.67
CA SER A 9 13.28 25.71 -9.76
C SER A 9 13.94 26.94 -10.41
N PRO A 10 13.30 28.10 -10.43
CA PRO A 10 13.87 29.31 -10.98
C PRO A 10 14.92 29.99 -10.07
N TYR A 11 15.46 29.26 -9.08
CA TYR A 11 16.40 29.83 -8.11
C TYR A 11 17.78 29.17 -8.21
N ARG A 12 18.84 30.00 -8.31
CA ARG A 12 20.23 29.59 -8.06
C ARG A 12 20.67 30.12 -6.69
N ALA A 13 21.13 29.19 -5.84
CA ALA A 13 21.71 29.55 -4.56
C ALA A 13 23.22 29.80 -4.70
N PHE A 14 23.71 30.92 -4.20
CA PHE A 14 25.13 31.17 -3.99
C PHE A 14 25.38 31.26 -2.49
N VAL A 15 26.33 30.50 -2.00
CA VAL A 15 26.80 30.55 -0.61
C VAL A 15 28.00 31.52 -0.62
N THR A 16 27.85 32.66 0.02
CA THR A 16 28.89 33.66 0.15
C THR A 16 29.52 33.73 1.53
N ASP A 17 28.90 33.06 2.52
CA ASP A 17 29.44 32.93 3.86
C ASP A 17 28.87 31.67 4.55
N LEU A 18 29.63 31.08 5.47
CA LEU A 18 29.29 29.81 6.12
C LEU A 18 28.12 29.91 7.13
N ASP A 19 27.77 31.11 7.55
CA ASP A 19 26.77 31.34 8.61
C ASP A 19 25.46 31.97 8.13
N THR A 20 25.31 32.28 6.82
CA THR A 20 24.07 32.91 6.34
C THR A 20 23.70 32.44 4.93
N ILE A 21 22.59 31.75 4.76
CA ILE A 21 22.02 31.40 3.45
C ILE A 21 21.07 32.51 3.03
N ARG A 22 21.45 33.31 2.02
CA ARG A 22 20.55 34.27 1.35
C ARG A 22 20.14 33.73 0.00
N LEU A 23 18.84 33.57 -0.21
CA LEU A 23 18.22 33.28 -1.50
C LEU A 23 17.98 34.63 -2.23
N ILE A 24 18.67 34.86 -3.33
CA ILE A 24 18.44 36.01 -4.19
C ILE A 24 17.73 35.48 -5.46
N PRO A 25 16.51 35.92 -5.76
CA PRO A 25 15.87 35.59 -7.03
C PRO A 25 16.55 36.35 -8.19
N LEU A 26 17.06 35.60 -9.16
CA LEU A 26 17.53 36.19 -10.44
C LEU A 26 16.36 36.14 -11.43
N PHE A 27 15.73 37.27 -11.65
CA PHE A 27 14.84 37.44 -12.77
C PHE A 27 15.69 37.71 -14.01
N LEU A 28 15.75 36.78 -14.93
CA LEU A 28 16.13 37.04 -16.31
C LEU A 28 14.88 37.52 -17.05
N ALA A 29 14.72 38.82 -17.19
CA ALA A 29 13.72 39.39 -18.06
C ALA A 29 14.19 39.27 -19.52
N PRO A 30 13.28 38.96 -20.45
CA PRO A 30 13.58 39.14 -21.88
C PRO A 30 13.70 40.62 -22.19
N PRO A 31 14.55 41.02 -23.18
CA PRO A 31 14.74 42.41 -23.53
C PRO A 31 13.50 42.92 -24.28
N GLU A 32 12.80 43.86 -23.67
CA GLU A 32 11.78 44.74 -24.21
C GLU A 32 10.51 44.79 -23.37
N VAL A 33 10.48 45.68 -22.36
CA VAL A 33 9.34 46.54 -22.00
C VAL A 33 9.82 47.64 -21.06
N ARG A 34 9.37 48.87 -21.33
CA ARG A 34 9.76 50.14 -20.73
C ARG A 34 9.30 50.37 -19.28
N PRO A 35 9.89 51.38 -18.57
CA PRO A 35 9.85 51.50 -17.12
C PRO A 35 8.60 52.25 -16.61
N GLY A 36 8.17 51.88 -15.43
CA GLY A 36 7.16 52.62 -14.67
C GLY A 36 6.42 51.81 -13.63
N LEU A 37 7.07 51.43 -12.53
CA LEU A 37 6.36 51.04 -11.29
C LEU A 37 7.22 51.43 -10.09
N ALA A 38 6.60 52.26 -9.23
CA ALA A 38 7.18 52.85 -8.04
C ALA A 38 7.40 51.79 -6.93
N PHE A 39 8.56 51.86 -6.28
CA PHE A 39 8.89 51.14 -5.06
C PHE A 39 8.15 51.71 -3.85
N TYR A 40 7.39 50.89 -3.13
CA TYR A 40 6.99 51.17 -1.76
C TYR A 40 7.90 50.38 -0.78
N PRO A 41 8.43 51.05 0.26
CA PRO A 41 9.26 50.36 1.25
C PRO A 41 8.41 49.60 2.28
N MET A 42 8.66 48.30 2.44
CA MET A 42 8.11 47.54 3.55
C MET A 42 8.80 47.87 4.87
N ALA A 43 7.99 48.21 5.85
CA ALA A 43 8.38 48.51 7.23
C ALA A 43 8.99 47.30 7.94
N ARG A 44 10.08 47.53 8.68
CA ARG A 44 10.72 46.57 9.60
C ARG A 44 9.84 46.38 10.84
N ALA A 45 9.43 45.13 11.14
CA ALA A 45 8.89 44.76 12.45
C ALA A 45 10.00 44.14 13.33
N PRO A 46 10.06 44.45 14.63
CA PRO A 46 11.11 43.98 15.51
C PRO A 46 10.87 42.53 15.98
N LEU A 47 11.94 41.72 15.99
CA LEU A 47 12.01 40.41 16.61
C LEU A 47 11.83 40.53 18.12
N ARG A 48 10.77 39.90 18.67
CA ARG A 48 10.62 39.69 20.11
C ARG A 48 11.31 38.38 20.49
N GLU A 49 12.22 38.45 21.43
CA GLU A 49 12.87 37.33 22.09
C GLU A 49 11.83 36.44 22.81
N LEU A 50 11.81 35.16 22.45
CA LEU A 50 11.09 34.13 23.19
C LEU A 50 11.93 33.69 24.40
N ARG A 51 11.55 34.14 25.60
CA ARG A 51 12.08 33.59 26.87
C ARG A 51 11.36 32.28 27.20
N ILE A 52 12.09 31.17 27.14
CA ILE A 52 11.64 29.88 27.65
C ILE A 52 11.72 29.93 29.17
N ARG A 53 10.59 29.76 29.85
CA ARG A 53 10.56 29.56 31.35
C ARG A 53 10.66 28.06 31.62
N PRO A 54 11.54 27.62 32.54
CA PRO A 54 11.55 26.23 32.97
C PRO A 54 10.36 25.96 33.90
N VAL A 55 9.60 24.91 33.62
CA VAL A 55 8.56 24.38 34.51
C VAL A 55 9.25 23.57 35.62
N ARG A 56 9.14 24.03 36.85
CA ARG A 56 9.54 23.26 38.05
C ARG A 56 8.44 22.24 38.35
N CYS A 57 8.76 20.95 38.28
CA CYS A 57 7.96 19.89 38.88
C CYS A 57 8.03 20.02 40.42
N ALA A 58 6.88 20.17 41.03
CA ALA A 58 6.73 20.07 42.48
C ALA A 58 6.56 18.59 42.88
N LEU A 59 7.58 18.03 43.51
CA LEU A 59 7.49 16.80 44.28
C LEU A 59 7.08 17.21 45.70
N ALA A 60 5.89 16.86 46.12
CA ALA A 60 5.49 16.90 47.53
C ALA A 60 4.53 15.73 47.80
N ASP A 61 4.92 14.96 48.83
CA ASP A 61 4.12 14.09 49.69
C ASP A 61 3.60 12.73 49.14
N MET A 62 4.48 11.73 49.19
CA MET A 62 4.05 10.34 49.42
C MET A 62 4.68 9.79 50.71
N LYS A 63 3.82 9.37 51.65
CA LYS A 63 4.18 8.65 52.89
C LYS A 63 4.64 7.22 52.54
N PRO A 64 5.56 6.63 53.34
CA PRO A 64 6.04 5.27 53.08
C PRO A 64 5.01 4.21 53.50
N ALA A 65 4.83 3.23 52.68
CA ALA A 65 4.05 2.02 52.95
C ALA A 65 4.86 1.02 53.81
N GLY A 66 4.15 0.27 54.68
CA GLY A 66 4.69 -0.66 55.65
C GLY A 66 5.25 -1.97 55.06
N PRO A 67 5.77 -2.88 55.90
CA PRO A 67 6.59 -4.00 55.49
C PRO A 67 5.80 -5.14 54.83
N PRO A 68 6.44 -5.97 53.98
CA PRO A 68 5.80 -7.01 53.22
C PRO A 68 5.45 -8.26 54.07
N LEU A 69 4.31 -8.88 53.74
CA LEU A 69 3.87 -10.17 54.25
C LEU A 69 4.61 -11.34 53.54
N PRO A 70 4.76 -12.51 54.18
CA PRO A 70 5.57 -13.62 53.64
C PRO A 70 4.91 -14.37 52.50
N LEU A 71 5.75 -14.78 51.55
CA LEU A 71 5.41 -15.63 50.38
C LEU A 71 5.07 -17.05 50.83
N GLU A 72 3.88 -17.52 50.52
CA GLU A 72 3.55 -18.95 50.48
C GLU A 72 4.03 -19.56 49.16
N GLU A 73 4.75 -20.66 49.28
CA GLU A 73 5.18 -21.50 48.16
C GLU A 73 3.97 -22.18 47.47
N GLU A 74 3.60 -21.76 46.29
CA GLU A 74 2.73 -22.54 45.41
C GLU A 74 3.50 -23.21 44.27
N ARG A 75 3.26 -24.51 44.17
CA ARG A 75 3.91 -25.46 43.27
C ARG A 75 3.79 -25.09 41.80
N LEU A 76 4.93 -25.09 41.13
CA LEU A 76 5.04 -25.15 39.65
C LEU A 76 4.29 -26.33 39.07
N VAL A 77 3.15 -26.07 38.45
CA VAL A 77 2.55 -26.99 37.48
C VAL A 77 3.05 -26.56 36.10
N ARG A 78 3.94 -27.36 35.54
CA ARG A 78 4.40 -27.23 34.15
C ARG A 78 3.23 -27.57 33.23
N HIS A 79 2.66 -26.58 32.55
CA HIS A 79 1.86 -26.82 31.36
C HIS A 79 2.78 -26.79 30.13
N GLY A 80 2.85 -27.98 29.50
CA GLY A 80 3.60 -28.17 28.27
C GLY A 80 2.96 -27.44 27.10
N ALA A 81 3.80 -26.86 26.27
CA ALA A 81 3.43 -26.31 24.98
C ALA A 81 2.81 -27.39 24.08
N PRO A 82 1.78 -27.10 23.29
CA PRO A 82 1.29 -28.04 22.30
C PRO A 82 2.29 -28.17 21.16
N ALA A 83 2.71 -29.41 20.89
CA ALA A 83 3.52 -29.76 19.73
C ALA A 83 2.69 -29.64 18.45
N PRO A 84 3.31 -29.30 17.30
CA PRO A 84 2.62 -29.29 16.03
C PRO A 84 2.28 -30.74 15.60
N LEU A 85 1.05 -30.93 15.14
CA LEU A 85 0.57 -32.20 14.55
C LEU A 85 1.31 -32.43 13.21
N LEU A 86 2.37 -33.25 13.26
CA LEU A 86 2.95 -33.86 12.07
C LEU A 86 2.08 -35.07 11.66
N GLY A 87 1.50 -34.97 10.47
CA GLY A 87 0.86 -36.12 9.81
C GLY A 87 1.86 -37.24 9.55
N ILE A 88 1.47 -38.44 9.96
CA ILE A 88 2.24 -39.69 9.88
C ILE A 88 2.37 -40.10 8.40
N LEU A 89 3.59 -40.05 7.87
CA LEU A 89 3.99 -40.80 6.67
C LEU A 89 4.69 -42.12 7.10
N PRO A 90 4.48 -43.22 6.38
CA PRO A 90 5.07 -44.52 6.75
C PRO A 90 6.60 -44.54 6.50
N PRO A 91 7.36 -45.38 7.24
CA PRO A 91 8.81 -45.38 7.15
C PRO A 91 9.29 -46.02 5.84
N MET A 92 10.05 -45.26 5.06
CA MET A 92 10.85 -45.82 3.98
C MET A 92 12.24 -46.22 4.51
N SER A 93 12.61 -47.47 4.23
CA SER A 93 13.87 -48.09 4.59
C SER A 93 15.07 -47.34 4.00
N ALA A 94 16.04 -46.98 4.84
CA ALA A 94 17.30 -46.40 4.47
C ALA A 94 18.24 -47.45 3.84
N THR A 95 18.73 -47.17 2.63
CA THR A 95 19.98 -47.71 2.13
C THR A 95 20.97 -46.52 1.91
N PRO A 96 22.20 -46.59 2.35
CA PRO A 96 23.17 -45.51 2.19
C PRO A 96 23.92 -45.63 0.88
N SER A 97 24.10 -44.54 0.24
CA SER A 97 25.03 -44.17 -0.83
C SER A 97 24.25 -43.57 -2.01
N ASP A 98 24.34 -42.23 -2.13
CA ASP A 98 24.71 -41.71 -3.43
C ASP A 98 25.13 -40.23 -3.27
N SER A 99 26.24 -39.93 -3.91
CA SER A 99 26.82 -38.62 -4.11
C SER A 99 25.77 -37.54 -4.43
N VAL A 100 25.82 -36.42 -3.70
CA VAL A 100 25.03 -35.22 -4.00
C VAL A 100 25.41 -34.71 -5.38
N SER A 101 24.68 -35.12 -6.39
CA SER A 101 24.67 -34.49 -7.69
C SER A 101 24.04 -33.11 -7.58
N PRO A 102 24.53 -32.06 -8.27
CA PRO A 102 23.88 -30.76 -8.28
C PRO A 102 22.45 -30.95 -8.80
N ALA A 103 21.47 -30.41 -8.04
CA ALA A 103 20.05 -30.46 -8.38
C ALA A 103 19.85 -30.07 -9.85
N SER A 104 19.37 -31.00 -10.68
CA SER A 104 19.12 -30.76 -12.09
C SER A 104 17.93 -29.80 -12.20
N SER A 105 18.14 -28.63 -12.84
CA SER A 105 17.07 -27.76 -13.30
C SER A 105 16.04 -28.58 -14.10
N ALA A 106 14.74 -28.39 -13.83
CA ALA A 106 13.70 -29.04 -14.60
C ALA A 106 13.78 -28.55 -16.06
N PRO A 107 13.98 -29.45 -17.06
CA PRO A 107 14.18 -29.01 -18.46
C PRO A 107 12.99 -28.21 -19.04
N ASP A 108 11.83 -28.24 -18.38
CA ASP A 108 10.59 -27.59 -18.81
C ASP A 108 10.12 -26.47 -17.85
N GLY A 109 10.95 -26.00 -16.93
CA GLY A 109 10.58 -24.94 -15.97
C GLY A 109 10.12 -23.64 -16.66
N PRO A 110 9.08 -22.95 -16.11
CA PRO A 110 8.56 -21.72 -16.69
C PRO A 110 9.42 -20.48 -16.40
N LEU A 111 10.44 -20.58 -15.52
CA LEU A 111 11.29 -19.45 -15.15
C LEU A 111 12.63 -19.47 -15.88
N ILE A 112 13.12 -18.26 -16.17
CA ILE A 112 14.50 -18.00 -16.58
C ILE A 112 15.07 -16.98 -15.61
N VAL A 113 16.00 -17.41 -14.76
CA VAL A 113 16.60 -16.57 -13.73
C VAL A 113 17.90 -15.97 -14.24
N GLN A 114 18.05 -14.65 -14.21
CA GLN A 114 19.20 -13.92 -14.73
C GLN A 114 20.09 -13.40 -13.59
N SER A 115 21.37 -13.17 -13.89
CA SER A 115 22.34 -12.69 -12.90
C SER A 115 22.10 -11.26 -12.40
N ASP A 116 21.34 -10.47 -13.14
CA ASP A 116 20.97 -9.10 -12.77
C ASP A 116 19.74 -9.02 -11.83
N LYS A 117 19.32 -10.15 -11.25
CA LYS A 117 18.14 -10.31 -10.38
C LYS A 117 16.81 -10.27 -11.12
N SER A 118 16.82 -10.26 -12.44
CA SER A 118 15.60 -10.40 -13.24
C SER A 118 15.20 -11.87 -13.33
N VAL A 119 13.90 -12.13 -13.16
CA VAL A 119 13.29 -13.46 -13.33
C VAL A 119 12.23 -13.33 -14.41
N LEU A 120 12.44 -14.02 -15.52
CA LEU A 120 11.47 -14.06 -16.62
C LEU A 120 10.55 -15.27 -16.42
N LEU A 121 9.25 -15.05 -16.48
CA LEU A 121 8.22 -16.08 -16.43
C LEU A 121 7.54 -16.20 -17.80
N GLU A 122 7.66 -17.36 -18.43
CA GLU A 122 6.91 -17.70 -19.66
C GLU A 122 5.49 -18.14 -19.29
N VAL A 123 4.50 -17.27 -19.55
CA VAL A 123 3.13 -17.42 -19.04
C VAL A 123 2.41 -18.65 -19.60
N ALA A 124 2.68 -19.02 -20.86
CA ALA A 124 2.04 -20.14 -21.55
C ALA A 124 2.60 -21.52 -21.14
N ARG A 125 3.65 -21.58 -20.32
CA ARG A 125 4.25 -22.88 -19.93
C ARG A 125 3.47 -23.58 -18.83
N PRO A 126 3.49 -24.93 -18.83
CA PRO A 126 2.98 -25.70 -17.69
C PRO A 126 3.66 -25.26 -16.38
N GLY A 127 2.87 -25.15 -15.32
CA GLY A 127 3.37 -24.73 -14.01
C GLY A 127 3.62 -23.22 -13.85
N ALA A 128 3.40 -22.40 -14.88
CA ALA A 128 3.61 -20.96 -14.82
C ALA A 128 2.76 -20.28 -13.71
N GLY A 129 1.53 -20.72 -13.50
CA GLY A 129 0.67 -20.20 -12.45
C GLY A 129 1.20 -20.49 -11.04
N GLU A 130 1.76 -21.68 -10.81
CA GLU A 130 2.38 -22.07 -9.53
C GLU A 130 3.69 -21.31 -9.31
N ALA A 131 4.55 -21.28 -10.31
CA ALA A 131 5.80 -20.55 -10.26
C ALA A 131 5.58 -19.06 -9.96
N ARG A 132 4.57 -18.43 -10.60
CA ARG A 132 4.20 -17.04 -10.35
C ARG A 132 3.81 -16.82 -8.89
N ARG A 133 2.93 -17.67 -8.32
CA ARG A 133 2.54 -17.56 -6.91
C ARG A 133 3.74 -17.70 -5.98
N ALA A 134 4.63 -18.65 -6.27
CA ALA A 134 5.80 -18.88 -5.46
C ALA A 134 6.79 -17.69 -5.48
N ILE A 135 7.08 -17.11 -6.65
CA ILE A 135 8.02 -15.99 -6.76
C ILE A 135 7.42 -14.64 -6.30
N ALA A 136 6.10 -14.45 -6.35
CA ALA A 136 5.44 -13.21 -5.91
C ALA A 136 5.67 -12.91 -4.42
N ALA A 137 6.05 -13.90 -3.62
CA ALA A 137 6.39 -13.72 -2.22
C ALA A 137 7.69 -12.93 -2.00
N PHE A 138 8.64 -12.96 -2.96
CA PHE A 138 9.98 -12.40 -2.81
C PHE A 138 10.52 -11.66 -4.04
N ALA A 139 9.70 -11.51 -5.09
CA ALA A 139 10.05 -10.77 -6.31
C ALA A 139 8.90 -9.86 -6.74
N GLU A 140 9.25 -8.70 -7.27
CA GLU A 140 8.31 -7.67 -7.71
C GLU A 140 8.16 -7.71 -9.22
N LEU A 141 6.93 -7.65 -9.74
CA LEU A 141 6.67 -7.63 -11.17
C LEU A 141 7.06 -6.27 -11.78
N GLU A 142 8.00 -6.26 -12.71
CA GLU A 142 8.43 -5.06 -13.43
C GLU A 142 7.69 -4.86 -14.76
N ARG A 143 7.48 -5.95 -15.51
CA ARG A 143 6.83 -5.91 -16.83
C ARG A 143 5.98 -7.16 -17.02
N ALA A 144 4.83 -6.99 -17.66
CA ALA A 144 3.89 -8.08 -17.93
C ALA A 144 3.36 -8.05 -19.38
N PRO A 145 4.23 -8.15 -20.42
CA PRO A 145 3.76 -8.38 -21.77
C PRO A 145 3.11 -9.76 -21.90
N GLU A 146 2.33 -9.98 -22.95
CA GLU A 146 1.43 -11.13 -23.15
C GLU A 146 2.06 -12.51 -22.88
N HIS A 147 3.33 -12.70 -23.26
CA HIS A 147 3.96 -14.03 -23.23
C HIS A 147 5.03 -14.20 -22.17
N ILE A 148 5.69 -13.11 -21.75
CA ILE A 148 6.82 -13.17 -20.82
C ILE A 148 6.68 -12.07 -19.78
N HIS A 149 6.47 -12.45 -18.51
CA HIS A 149 6.50 -11.51 -17.41
C HIS A 149 7.92 -11.38 -16.85
N THR A 150 8.33 -10.15 -16.53
CA THR A 150 9.63 -9.88 -15.92
C THR A 150 9.42 -9.49 -14.46
N TYR A 151 10.00 -10.26 -13.56
CA TYR A 151 10.06 -9.97 -12.13
C TYR A 151 11.47 -9.52 -11.76
N ARG A 152 11.57 -8.77 -10.68
CA ARG A 152 12.85 -8.37 -10.08
C ARG A 152 12.91 -8.76 -8.62
N ILE A 153 14.02 -9.38 -8.23
CA ILE A 153 14.32 -9.65 -6.83
C ILE A 153 14.96 -8.40 -6.24
N THR A 154 14.24 -7.72 -5.33
CA THR A 154 14.73 -6.52 -4.65
C THR A 154 15.11 -6.85 -3.20
N PRO A 155 16.04 -6.11 -2.57
CA PRO A 155 16.32 -6.29 -1.13
C PRO A 155 15.07 -6.13 -0.27
N LEU A 156 14.19 -5.18 -0.60
CA LEU A 156 12.95 -4.95 0.14
C LEU A 156 11.99 -6.13 0.05
N ALA A 157 11.84 -6.73 -1.15
CA ALA A 157 11.01 -7.93 -1.34
C ALA A 157 11.56 -9.12 -0.53
N LEU A 158 12.89 -9.32 -0.52
CA LEU A 158 13.53 -10.35 0.28
C LEU A 158 13.36 -10.14 1.79
N TRP A 159 13.46 -8.90 2.27
CA TRP A 159 13.22 -8.60 3.68
C TRP A 159 11.76 -8.75 4.08
N ASN A 160 10.82 -8.40 3.20
CA ASN A 160 9.39 -8.67 3.39
C ASN A 160 9.13 -10.18 3.50
N ALA A 161 9.72 -10.97 2.59
CA ALA A 161 9.62 -12.42 2.61
C ALA A 161 10.17 -12.99 3.92
N ARG A 162 11.35 -12.51 4.36
CA ARG A 162 11.95 -12.93 5.64
C ARG A 162 11.08 -12.57 6.84
N ALA A 163 10.53 -11.36 6.87
CA ALA A 163 9.63 -10.91 7.93
C ALA A 163 8.30 -11.66 7.95
N ALA A 164 7.87 -12.20 6.79
CA ALA A 164 6.70 -13.09 6.67
C ALA A 164 7.00 -14.56 7.04
N GLY A 165 8.26 -14.89 7.37
CA GLY A 165 8.67 -16.21 7.81
C GLY A 165 9.32 -17.09 6.73
N LEU A 166 9.48 -16.62 5.48
CA LEU A 166 10.24 -17.35 4.47
C LEU A 166 11.73 -17.31 4.82
N ASP A 167 12.38 -18.45 4.69
CA ASP A 167 13.84 -18.52 4.78
C ASP A 167 14.50 -18.47 3.41
N ALA A 168 15.82 -18.27 3.40
CA ALA A 168 16.59 -18.18 2.17
C ALA A 168 16.63 -19.52 1.41
N GLU A 169 16.56 -20.64 2.14
CA GLU A 169 16.55 -21.99 1.54
C GLU A 169 15.28 -22.19 0.70
N THR A 170 14.12 -21.81 1.22
CA THR A 170 12.84 -21.86 0.49
C THR A 170 12.87 -20.99 -0.77
N VAL A 171 13.42 -19.77 -0.69
CA VAL A 171 13.55 -18.88 -1.85
C VAL A 171 14.46 -19.47 -2.91
N VAL A 172 15.64 -19.96 -2.51
CA VAL A 172 16.62 -20.61 -3.39
C VAL A 172 16.01 -21.87 -4.02
N HIS A 173 15.36 -22.72 -3.21
CA HIS A 173 14.70 -23.93 -3.69
C HIS A 173 13.61 -23.62 -4.73
N THR A 174 12.80 -22.59 -4.48
CA THR A 174 11.78 -22.13 -5.43
C THR A 174 12.38 -21.74 -6.77
N LEU A 175 13.44 -20.92 -6.76
CA LEU A 175 14.11 -20.50 -7.99
C LEU A 175 14.69 -21.70 -8.76
N ILE A 176 15.32 -22.65 -8.08
CA ILE A 176 15.91 -23.85 -8.71
C ILE A 176 14.81 -24.76 -9.26
N THR A 177 13.74 -24.97 -8.50
CA THR A 177 12.64 -25.87 -8.88
C THR A 177 11.92 -25.43 -10.16
N TYR A 178 11.65 -24.14 -10.29
CA TYR A 178 10.89 -23.61 -11.42
C TYR A 178 11.76 -23.09 -12.57
N SER A 179 13.09 -23.01 -12.38
CA SER A 179 14.00 -22.50 -13.42
C SER A 179 14.28 -23.54 -14.51
N ARG A 180 14.19 -23.11 -15.78
CA ARG A 180 14.57 -23.91 -16.93
C ARG A 180 16.09 -24.13 -17.03
N PHE A 181 16.86 -23.13 -16.66
CA PHE A 181 18.31 -23.13 -16.75
C PHE A 181 18.92 -23.08 -15.34
N PRO A 182 20.18 -23.51 -15.19
CA PRO A 182 20.87 -23.37 -13.92
C PRO A 182 20.82 -21.93 -13.41
N VAL A 183 20.39 -21.76 -12.18
CA VAL A 183 20.34 -20.43 -11.55
C VAL A 183 21.76 -19.96 -11.24
N PRO A 184 22.13 -18.71 -11.56
CA PRO A 184 23.46 -18.19 -11.29
C PRO A 184 23.83 -18.30 -9.81
N HIS A 185 24.93 -19.00 -9.48
CA HIS A 185 25.35 -19.25 -8.10
C HIS A 185 25.59 -17.94 -7.31
N ALA A 186 26.16 -16.92 -7.96
CA ALA A 186 26.36 -15.62 -7.33
C ALA A 186 25.05 -14.98 -6.86
N LEU A 187 23.96 -15.14 -7.63
CA LEU A 187 22.64 -14.64 -7.24
C LEU A 187 22.09 -15.40 -6.01
N LEU A 188 22.25 -16.72 -5.97
CA LEU A 188 21.79 -17.51 -4.81
C LEU A 188 22.51 -17.09 -3.53
N THR A 189 23.83 -16.86 -3.61
CA THR A 189 24.63 -16.35 -2.49
C THR A 189 24.17 -14.96 -2.06
N GLU A 190 23.94 -14.06 -3.01
CA GLU A 190 23.45 -12.69 -2.73
C GLU A 190 22.07 -12.68 -2.09
N ILE A 191 21.16 -13.56 -2.52
CA ILE A 191 19.83 -13.71 -1.91
C ILE A 191 19.97 -14.14 -0.44
N ALA A 192 20.75 -15.18 -0.17
CA ALA A 192 20.98 -15.68 1.18
C ALA A 192 21.61 -14.60 2.08
N GLU A 193 22.61 -13.88 1.57
CA GLU A 193 23.27 -12.78 2.29
C GLU A 193 22.27 -11.63 2.57
N THR A 194 21.50 -11.20 1.56
CA THR A 194 20.52 -10.11 1.72
C THR A 194 19.45 -10.47 2.75
N MET A 195 18.90 -11.69 2.68
CA MET A 195 17.90 -12.15 3.65
C MET A 195 18.49 -12.28 5.06
N SER A 196 19.75 -12.69 5.19
CA SER A 196 20.43 -12.82 6.48
C SER A 196 20.65 -11.48 7.20
N ARG A 197 20.52 -10.34 6.50
CA ARG A 197 20.66 -9.02 7.12
C ARG A 197 19.47 -8.66 7.99
N TYR A 198 18.26 -9.15 7.67
CA TYR A 198 17.08 -8.96 8.50
C TYR A 198 17.20 -9.77 9.79
N GLY A 199 17.03 -9.12 10.94
CA GLY A 199 17.19 -9.72 12.28
C GLY A 199 18.60 -9.63 12.86
N ARG A 200 19.63 -9.15 12.09
CA ARG A 200 20.95 -8.84 12.67
C ARG A 200 20.93 -7.61 13.56
N LEU A 201 20.06 -6.67 13.28
CA LEU A 201 19.73 -5.54 14.13
C LEU A 201 18.32 -5.73 14.66
N GLN A 202 18.14 -5.60 15.96
CA GLN A 202 16.87 -5.78 16.65
C GLN A 202 16.58 -4.58 17.55
N LEU A 203 15.39 -4.03 17.47
CA LEU A 203 14.90 -3.08 18.45
C LEU A 203 14.21 -3.86 19.55
N ILE A 204 14.72 -3.79 20.77
CA ILE A 204 14.23 -4.50 21.95
C ILE A 204 13.93 -3.52 23.08
N THR A 205 13.13 -3.93 24.04
CA THR A 205 12.91 -3.16 25.27
C THR A 205 13.77 -3.75 26.39
N ASP A 206 14.70 -2.93 26.90
CA ASP A 206 15.50 -3.25 28.09
C ASP A 206 14.81 -2.68 29.33
N PRO A 207 14.65 -3.44 30.43
CA PRO A 207 13.95 -2.97 31.64
C PRO A 207 14.61 -1.76 32.32
N ALA A 208 15.92 -1.58 32.19
CA ALA A 208 16.67 -0.51 32.83
C ALA A 208 16.86 0.72 31.93
N HIS A 209 16.97 0.51 30.59
CA HIS A 209 17.38 1.55 29.66
C HIS A 209 16.29 1.90 28.62
N GLY A 210 15.15 1.20 28.63
CA GLY A 210 14.07 1.43 27.69
C GLY A 210 14.34 0.83 26.30
N LEU A 211 14.18 1.63 25.24
CA LEU A 211 14.38 1.16 23.87
C LEU A 211 15.87 1.04 23.54
N VAL A 212 16.28 -0.13 23.08
CA VAL A 212 17.67 -0.47 22.74
C VAL A 212 17.73 -1.05 21.33
N LEU A 213 18.74 -0.64 20.58
CA LEU A 213 19.15 -1.32 19.35
C LEU A 213 20.20 -2.37 19.72
N HIS A 214 19.82 -3.63 19.61
CA HIS A 214 20.67 -4.80 19.80
C HIS A 214 21.20 -5.29 18.45
N ALA A 215 22.48 -5.64 18.38
CA ALA A 215 23.07 -6.26 17.21
C ALA A 215 23.54 -7.69 17.53
N THR A 216 23.06 -8.67 16.78
CA THR A 216 23.58 -10.04 16.86
C THR A 216 24.96 -10.17 16.26
N ASP A 217 25.42 -9.13 15.53
CA ASP A 217 26.70 -9.04 14.84
C ASP A 217 27.34 -7.66 15.16
N VAL A 218 28.33 -7.65 16.04
CA VAL A 218 29.00 -6.42 16.52
C VAL A 218 29.58 -5.56 15.39
N PRO A 219 30.27 -6.09 14.36
CA PRO A 219 30.70 -5.33 13.20
C PRO A 219 29.60 -4.52 12.52
N VAL A 220 28.37 -5.04 12.45
CA VAL A 220 27.23 -4.33 11.87
C VAL A 220 26.86 -3.12 12.73
N LEU A 221 26.86 -3.27 14.06
CA LEU A 221 26.61 -2.14 14.98
C LEU A 221 27.68 -1.05 14.81
N GLU A 222 28.96 -1.44 14.69
CA GLU A 222 30.04 -0.50 14.46
C GLU A 222 29.88 0.28 13.13
N GLU A 223 29.45 -0.38 12.06
CA GLU A 223 29.16 0.27 10.79
C GLU A 223 28.02 1.29 10.95
N VAL A 224 26.93 0.89 11.58
CA VAL A 224 25.78 1.74 11.84
C VAL A 224 26.14 2.94 12.70
N MET A 225 26.90 2.76 13.79
CA MET A 225 27.32 3.84 14.69
C MET A 225 28.26 4.84 14.01
N ARG A 226 29.11 4.40 13.08
CA ARG A 226 30.01 5.28 12.30
C ARG A 226 29.27 6.08 11.21
N SER A 227 28.08 5.68 10.84
CA SER A 227 27.29 6.36 9.80
C SER A 227 26.91 7.77 10.24
N LYS A 228 27.13 8.77 9.38
CA LYS A 228 26.65 10.13 9.62
C LYS A 228 25.11 10.23 9.67
N ARG A 229 24.42 9.26 9.09
CA ARG A 229 22.95 9.25 9.00
C ARG A 229 22.29 8.81 10.31
N THR A 230 22.98 8.01 11.12
CA THR A 230 22.50 7.53 12.43
C THR A 230 22.96 8.41 13.58
N LYS A 231 23.90 9.33 13.30
CA LYS A 231 24.39 10.28 14.32
C LYS A 231 23.25 11.17 14.81
N GLY A 232 22.97 11.10 16.10
CA GLY A 232 21.88 11.84 16.76
C GLY A 232 20.60 11.01 16.94
N LEU A 233 20.49 9.84 16.29
CA LEU A 233 19.39 8.88 16.51
C LEU A 233 19.74 7.81 17.54
N LEU A 234 21.05 7.60 17.78
CA LEU A 234 21.61 6.64 18.72
C LEU A 234 22.13 7.40 19.96
N GLY A 235 21.81 6.87 21.12
CA GLY A 235 22.26 7.37 22.41
C GLY A 235 23.56 6.73 22.90
N GLU A 236 23.66 6.49 24.21
CA GLU A 236 24.81 5.88 24.85
C GLU A 236 24.92 4.38 24.52
N ARG A 237 26.15 3.90 24.34
CA ARG A 237 26.43 2.49 24.13
C ARG A 237 26.41 1.72 25.44
N LEU A 238 25.66 0.64 25.52
CA LEU A 238 25.49 -0.20 26.72
C LEU A 238 26.38 -1.45 26.72
N GLY A 239 27.46 -1.48 25.98
CA GLY A 239 28.33 -2.64 25.87
C GLY A 239 28.82 -2.85 24.44
N GLU A 240 29.11 -4.11 24.06
CA GLU A 240 29.63 -4.40 22.71
C GLU A 240 28.51 -4.42 21.66
N ALA A 241 27.31 -4.92 22.02
CA ALA A 241 26.23 -5.22 21.08
C ALA A 241 25.00 -4.30 21.19
N ASP A 242 24.95 -3.40 22.17
CA ASP A 242 23.77 -2.65 22.55
C ASP A 242 23.99 -1.14 22.55
N VAL A 243 22.98 -0.41 22.08
CA VAL A 243 22.98 1.06 22.08
C VAL A 243 21.59 1.57 22.41
N ILE A 244 21.50 2.58 23.28
CA ILE A 244 20.21 3.21 23.64
C ILE A 244 19.64 3.94 22.43
N VAL A 245 18.32 3.86 22.27
CA VAL A 245 17.55 4.61 21.26
C VAL A 245 16.47 5.40 21.97
N HIS A 246 16.36 6.70 21.69
CA HIS A 246 15.25 7.46 22.23
C HIS A 246 13.93 6.98 21.59
N PRO A 247 12.85 6.73 22.35
CA PRO A 247 11.59 6.20 21.81
C PRO A 247 11.03 7.01 20.63
N SER A 248 11.16 8.34 20.61
CA SER A 248 10.74 9.19 19.49
C SER A 248 11.52 8.93 18.19
N GLU A 249 12.74 8.42 18.29
CA GLU A 249 13.60 8.15 17.13
C GLU A 249 13.40 6.74 16.55
N ARG A 250 12.58 5.89 17.18
CA ARG A 250 12.34 4.49 16.75
C ARG A 250 11.97 4.39 15.27
N GLY A 251 11.04 5.20 14.81
CA GLY A 251 10.60 5.17 13.40
C GLY A 251 11.65 5.74 12.44
N HIS A 252 12.27 6.86 12.82
CA HIS A 252 13.30 7.51 12.01
C HIS A 252 14.53 6.62 11.87
N LEU A 253 14.96 5.98 12.95
CA LEU A 253 16.07 5.03 12.93
C LEU A 253 15.81 3.88 11.97
N LYS A 254 14.63 3.26 12.01
CA LYS A 254 14.24 2.17 11.09
C LYS A 254 14.35 2.59 9.62
N GLN A 255 13.90 3.80 9.27
CA GLN A 255 14.03 4.33 7.90
C GLN A 255 15.50 4.48 7.48
N VAL A 256 16.33 5.00 8.38
CA VAL A 256 17.76 5.19 8.09
C VAL A 256 18.47 3.85 7.94
N LEU A 257 18.15 2.87 8.79
CA LEU A 257 18.74 1.53 8.74
C LEU A 257 18.40 0.79 7.44
N ILE A 258 17.17 0.89 6.94
CA ILE A 258 16.81 0.34 5.61
C ILE A 258 17.66 0.97 4.51
N LYS A 259 17.84 2.28 4.52
CA LYS A 259 18.68 3.00 3.53
C LYS A 259 20.17 2.69 3.64
N LEU A 260 20.61 2.15 4.76
CA LEU A 260 21.97 1.63 4.96
C LEU A 260 22.09 0.14 4.55
N GLY A 261 20.97 -0.51 4.22
CA GLY A 261 20.94 -1.93 3.87
C GLY A 261 20.92 -2.88 5.08
N TRP A 262 20.63 -2.37 6.28
CA TRP A 262 20.53 -3.09 7.53
C TRP A 262 19.16 -2.90 8.17
N PRO A 263 18.09 -3.55 7.68
CA PRO A 263 16.76 -3.42 8.28
C PRO A 263 16.75 -3.96 9.71
N ALA A 264 16.18 -3.20 10.63
CA ALA A 264 15.99 -3.65 12.01
C ALA A 264 14.68 -4.44 12.15
N GLU A 265 14.77 -5.59 12.80
CA GLU A 265 13.62 -6.31 13.31
C GLU A 265 13.11 -5.63 14.58
N ASP A 266 11.82 -5.31 14.62
CA ASP A 266 11.25 -4.52 15.71
C ASP A 266 10.54 -5.43 16.72
N LEU A 267 11.24 -5.81 17.76
CA LEU A 267 10.80 -6.69 18.84
C LEU A 267 10.51 -5.94 20.16
N ALA A 268 10.60 -4.60 20.16
CA ALA A 268 10.46 -3.78 21.37
C ALA A 268 9.04 -3.75 21.95
N GLY A 269 8.10 -4.50 21.37
CA GLY A 269 6.72 -4.56 21.84
C GLY A 269 5.92 -3.30 21.53
N TYR A 270 4.69 -3.28 22.03
CA TYR A 270 3.73 -2.22 21.82
C TYR A 270 3.08 -1.84 23.16
N VAL A 271 2.68 -0.58 23.29
CA VAL A 271 1.85 -0.10 24.39
C VAL A 271 0.42 -0.59 24.16
N ASP A 272 -0.21 -1.16 25.17
CA ASP A 272 -1.56 -1.73 25.05
C ASP A 272 -2.62 -0.67 24.75
N GLY A 273 -2.41 0.56 25.21
CA GLY A 273 -3.37 1.64 25.06
C GLY A 273 -4.50 1.58 26.09
N GLU A 274 -5.48 2.48 25.94
CA GLU A 274 -6.66 2.51 26.79
C GLU A 274 -7.63 1.38 26.45
N ALA A 275 -8.04 0.59 27.44
CA ALA A 275 -8.97 -0.53 27.23
C ALA A 275 -10.35 -0.02 26.79
N HIS A 276 -10.87 -0.58 25.72
CA HIS A 276 -12.22 -0.34 25.23
C HIS A 276 -12.79 -1.66 24.68
N PRO A 277 -13.76 -2.29 25.36
CA PRO A 277 -14.29 -3.60 24.96
C PRO A 277 -14.96 -3.54 23.60
N ILE A 278 -14.46 -4.31 22.65
CA ILE A 278 -15.02 -4.46 21.32
C ILE A 278 -15.09 -5.95 21.01
N THR A 279 -16.25 -6.42 20.57
CA THR A 279 -16.40 -7.80 20.07
C THR A 279 -17.11 -7.78 18.70
N LEU A 280 -16.85 -8.79 17.89
CA LEU A 280 -17.66 -9.01 16.69
C LEU A 280 -19.06 -9.47 17.10
N THR A 281 -20.07 -9.08 16.34
CA THR A 281 -21.45 -9.52 16.57
C THR A 281 -21.56 -11.03 16.32
N ASP A 282 -21.86 -11.79 17.38
CA ASP A 282 -22.11 -13.24 17.31
C ASP A 282 -23.52 -13.49 16.74
N SER A 283 -23.66 -13.48 15.44
CA SER A 283 -24.88 -13.98 14.80
C SER A 283 -24.49 -14.99 13.72
N PRO A 284 -24.52 -16.30 14.02
CA PRO A 284 -24.16 -17.35 13.06
C PRO A 284 -24.98 -17.31 11.77
N SER A 285 -26.16 -16.65 11.80
CA SER A 285 -27.04 -16.47 10.64
C SER A 285 -26.68 -15.28 9.77
N THR A 286 -25.83 -14.36 10.24
CA THR A 286 -25.57 -13.10 9.55
C THR A 286 -24.13 -12.85 9.18
N PHE A 287 -23.15 -13.43 9.90
CA PHE A 287 -21.75 -13.14 9.60
C PHE A 287 -20.76 -14.14 10.24
N GLN A 288 -19.82 -14.64 9.44
CA GLN A 288 -18.58 -15.30 9.87
C GLN A 288 -17.41 -14.75 9.07
N LEU A 289 -16.26 -14.55 9.74
CA LEU A 289 -15.01 -14.25 9.03
C LEU A 289 -14.68 -15.40 8.06
N ARG A 290 -14.36 -15.05 6.85
CA ARG A 290 -13.86 -16.01 5.87
C ARG A 290 -12.48 -16.51 6.29
N PRO A 291 -12.06 -17.74 5.91
CA PRO A 291 -10.77 -18.29 6.32
C PRO A 291 -9.59 -17.35 6.10
N TYR A 292 -9.48 -16.77 4.91
CA TYR A 292 -8.41 -15.82 4.59
C TYR A 292 -8.45 -14.52 5.41
N GLN A 293 -9.63 -14.08 5.86
CA GLN A 293 -9.75 -12.91 6.74
C GLN A 293 -9.24 -13.23 8.15
N SER A 294 -9.56 -14.43 8.65
CA SER A 294 -9.04 -14.91 9.94
C SER A 294 -7.53 -15.08 9.90
N GLU A 295 -6.99 -15.67 8.83
CA GLU A 295 -5.55 -15.81 8.61
C GLU A 295 -4.84 -14.45 8.55
N ALA A 296 -5.45 -13.46 7.88
CA ALA A 296 -4.93 -12.10 7.81
C ALA A 296 -4.84 -11.44 9.20
N VAL A 297 -5.88 -11.60 10.04
CA VAL A 297 -5.90 -11.09 11.43
C VAL A 297 -4.84 -11.79 12.27
N GLU A 298 -4.71 -13.11 12.17
CA GLU A 298 -3.70 -13.88 12.92
C GLU A 298 -2.28 -13.48 12.53
N SER A 299 -2.01 -13.38 11.22
CA SER A 299 -0.69 -12.98 10.69
C SER A 299 -0.31 -11.56 11.12
N PHE A 300 -1.27 -10.62 11.10
CA PHE A 300 -1.07 -9.28 11.63
C PHE A 300 -0.79 -9.31 13.13
N TRP A 301 -1.60 -10.04 13.90
CA TRP A 301 -1.50 -10.05 15.35
C TRP A 301 -0.19 -10.66 15.84
N ALA A 302 0.24 -11.75 15.22
CA ALA A 302 1.52 -12.40 15.53
C ALA A 302 2.71 -11.45 15.30
N GLY A 303 2.65 -10.61 14.26
CA GLY A 303 3.69 -9.62 13.98
C GLY A 303 3.52 -8.28 14.70
N GLY A 304 2.35 -8.01 15.27
CA GLY A 304 2.01 -6.81 16.04
C GLY A 304 1.88 -5.50 15.24
N SER A 305 2.54 -5.38 14.10
CA SER A 305 2.41 -4.28 13.13
C SER A 305 2.74 -4.77 11.73
N GLY A 306 2.10 -4.18 10.74
CA GLY A 306 2.35 -4.51 9.34
C GLY A 306 1.17 -4.26 8.41
N VAL A 307 1.32 -4.70 7.19
CA VAL A 307 0.35 -4.47 6.12
C VAL A 307 -0.34 -5.77 5.74
N VAL A 308 -1.66 -5.69 5.59
CA VAL A 308 -2.52 -6.74 5.03
C VAL A 308 -2.98 -6.28 3.64
N VAL A 309 -2.67 -7.09 2.63
CA VAL A 309 -3.04 -6.83 1.23
C VAL A 309 -4.21 -7.75 0.86
N LEU A 310 -5.35 -7.14 0.56
CA LEU A 310 -6.57 -7.85 0.18
C LEU A 310 -7.27 -7.14 -0.97
N PRO A 311 -7.88 -7.87 -1.92
CA PRO A 311 -8.67 -7.30 -3.00
C PRO A 311 -9.71 -6.27 -2.55
N CYS A 312 -10.08 -5.36 -3.44
CA CYS A 312 -11.30 -4.57 -3.24
C CYS A 312 -12.50 -5.52 -3.13
N GLY A 313 -13.37 -5.29 -2.14
CA GLY A 313 -14.52 -6.17 -1.90
C GLY A 313 -14.22 -7.46 -1.10
N ALA A 314 -12.97 -7.75 -0.79
CA ALA A 314 -12.60 -8.90 0.05
C ALA A 314 -12.82 -8.67 1.57
N GLY A 315 -13.41 -7.53 1.96
CA GLY A 315 -13.73 -7.24 3.36
C GLY A 315 -12.56 -6.73 4.19
N LYS A 316 -11.75 -5.81 3.66
CA LYS A 316 -10.67 -5.15 4.41
C LYS A 316 -11.16 -4.54 5.72
N THR A 317 -12.32 -3.87 5.70
CA THR A 317 -12.95 -3.29 6.89
C THR A 317 -13.25 -4.33 7.96
N LEU A 318 -13.66 -5.55 7.56
CA LEU A 318 -13.90 -6.67 8.48
C LEU A 318 -12.61 -7.18 9.14
N VAL A 319 -11.51 -7.23 8.40
CA VAL A 319 -10.19 -7.55 8.97
C VAL A 319 -9.78 -6.47 9.96
N GLY A 320 -10.04 -5.19 9.66
CA GLY A 320 -9.85 -4.09 10.59
C GLY A 320 -10.70 -4.24 11.86
N ALA A 321 -12.00 -4.47 11.71
CA ALA A 321 -12.95 -4.69 12.82
C ALA A 321 -12.56 -5.90 13.69
N ALA A 322 -12.16 -7.01 13.07
CA ALA A 322 -11.69 -8.19 13.81
C ALA A 322 -10.37 -7.94 14.56
N SER A 323 -9.47 -7.14 13.97
CA SER A 323 -8.24 -6.71 14.65
C SER A 323 -8.54 -5.78 15.83
N MET A 324 -9.55 -4.91 15.71
CA MET A 324 -10.05 -4.06 16.81
C MET A 324 -10.66 -4.90 17.94
N ALA A 325 -11.52 -5.86 17.59
CA ALA A 325 -12.11 -6.79 18.56
C ALA A 325 -11.05 -7.59 19.32
N ARG A 326 -9.99 -8.02 18.64
CA ARG A 326 -8.86 -8.70 19.27
C ARG A 326 -8.02 -7.80 20.17
N SER A 327 -7.87 -6.53 19.78
CA SER A 327 -7.15 -5.52 20.59
C SER A 327 -7.95 -5.13 21.84
N SER A 328 -9.26 -4.99 21.73
CA SER A 328 -10.17 -4.47 22.76
C SER A 328 -9.68 -3.17 23.39
N THR A 329 -9.20 -2.25 22.54
CA THR A 329 -8.61 -0.96 22.95
C THR A 329 -9.14 0.19 22.12
N THR A 330 -8.95 1.42 22.59
CA THR A 330 -9.21 2.62 21.80
C THR A 330 -8.49 2.54 20.47
N THR A 331 -9.20 2.89 19.40
CA THR A 331 -8.72 2.72 18.02
C THR A 331 -8.84 4.00 17.20
N LEU A 332 -7.75 4.39 16.56
CA LEU A 332 -7.74 5.44 15.54
C LEU A 332 -7.74 4.83 14.14
N ILE A 333 -8.74 5.16 13.34
CA ILE A 333 -8.86 4.69 11.95
C ILE A 333 -8.61 5.87 11.02
N LEU A 334 -7.61 5.76 10.16
CA LEU A 334 -7.24 6.79 9.20
C LEU A 334 -7.68 6.38 7.80
N VAL A 335 -8.51 7.23 7.18
CA VAL A 335 -9.15 6.96 5.89
C VAL A 335 -8.88 8.08 4.88
N THR A 336 -9.10 7.80 3.61
CA THR A 336 -8.81 8.73 2.52
C THR A 336 -9.78 9.92 2.43
N ASN A 337 -11.05 9.72 2.75
CA ASN A 337 -12.09 10.75 2.61
C ASN A 337 -13.31 10.49 3.50
N ALA A 338 -14.24 11.46 3.54
CA ALA A 338 -15.43 11.40 4.39
C ALA A 338 -16.45 10.31 3.97
N VAL A 339 -16.42 9.83 2.72
CA VAL A 339 -17.30 8.72 2.30
C VAL A 339 -16.78 7.42 2.88
N SER A 340 -15.46 7.18 2.80
CA SER A 340 -14.82 6.04 3.47
C SER A 340 -15.06 6.07 4.98
N ALA A 341 -15.02 7.27 5.60
CA ALA A 341 -15.30 7.39 7.04
C ALA A 341 -16.72 6.92 7.40
N ARG A 342 -17.74 7.30 6.61
CA ARG A 342 -19.11 6.83 6.81
C ARG A 342 -19.25 5.34 6.60
N GLN A 343 -18.67 4.81 5.53
CA GLN A 343 -18.69 3.38 5.25
C GLN A 343 -18.06 2.58 6.42
N TRP A 344 -16.92 3.01 6.94
CA TRP A 344 -16.30 2.40 8.10
C TRP A 344 -17.23 2.43 9.32
N LYS A 345 -17.87 3.59 9.60
CA LYS A 345 -18.82 3.73 10.70
C LYS A 345 -20.00 2.77 10.56
N GLU A 346 -20.62 2.70 9.38
CA GLU A 346 -21.76 1.82 9.09
C GLU A 346 -21.38 0.34 9.24
N GLU A 347 -20.21 -0.06 8.72
CA GLU A 347 -19.72 -1.44 8.82
C GLU A 347 -19.35 -1.81 10.27
N LEU A 348 -18.73 -0.90 11.04
CA LEU A 348 -18.43 -1.13 12.46
C LEU A 348 -19.70 -1.34 13.28
N ILE A 349 -20.73 -0.49 13.11
CA ILE A 349 -22.03 -0.65 13.78
C ILE A 349 -22.69 -1.98 13.40
N ARG A 350 -22.54 -2.40 12.15
CA ARG A 350 -23.13 -3.64 11.65
C ARG A 350 -22.45 -4.91 12.16
N PHE A 351 -21.11 -4.89 12.28
CA PHE A 351 -20.32 -6.11 12.51
C PHE A 351 -19.69 -6.20 13.90
N THR A 352 -19.82 -5.15 14.72
CA THR A 352 -19.28 -5.14 16.08
C THR A 352 -20.33 -4.72 17.10
N THR A 353 -20.00 -4.85 18.38
CA THR A 353 -20.83 -4.40 19.49
C THR A 353 -20.78 -2.88 19.69
N LEU A 354 -20.04 -2.14 18.88
CA LEU A 354 -19.92 -0.68 19.00
C LEU A 354 -21.24 0.03 18.69
N THR A 355 -21.57 1.01 19.51
CA THR A 355 -22.71 1.91 19.32
C THR A 355 -22.29 3.15 18.54
N GLU A 356 -23.28 3.89 18.02
CA GLU A 356 -23.02 5.12 17.28
C GLU A 356 -22.29 6.17 18.12
N ASP A 357 -22.55 6.23 19.43
CA ASP A 357 -21.94 7.19 20.36
C ASP A 357 -20.47 6.87 20.71
N GLU A 358 -20.01 5.66 20.46
CA GLU A 358 -18.63 5.25 20.69
C GLU A 358 -17.74 5.50 19.46
N ILE A 359 -18.34 5.83 18.30
CA ILE A 359 -17.65 6.04 17.04
C ILE A 359 -17.69 7.52 16.64
N GLY A 360 -16.55 8.21 16.71
CA GLY A 360 -16.36 9.60 16.32
C GLY A 360 -15.94 9.75 14.87
N GLU A 361 -16.42 10.78 14.19
CA GLU A 361 -15.93 11.22 12.87
C GLU A 361 -15.08 12.48 13.01
N TYR A 362 -13.82 12.43 12.56
CA TYR A 362 -12.90 13.55 12.55
C TYR A 362 -12.51 13.92 11.11
N SER A 363 -13.29 14.80 10.50
CA SER A 363 -13.20 15.19 9.10
C SER A 363 -13.18 16.73 8.93
N GLY A 364 -13.27 17.22 7.69
CA GLY A 364 -13.40 18.65 7.41
C GLY A 364 -14.62 19.29 8.08
N SER A 365 -15.74 18.57 8.18
CA SER A 365 -17.03 19.02 8.67
C SER A 365 -17.31 18.67 10.13
N ARG A 366 -16.74 17.59 10.65
CA ARG A 366 -16.96 17.09 12.01
C ARG A 366 -15.63 16.98 12.77
N LYS A 367 -15.65 17.13 14.08
CA LYS A 367 -14.48 17.08 14.96
C LYS A 367 -14.79 16.29 16.25
N GLU A 368 -15.34 15.10 16.08
CA GLU A 368 -15.73 14.23 17.18
C GLU A 368 -14.59 13.27 17.50
N VAL A 369 -14.11 13.32 18.74
CA VAL A 369 -13.12 12.37 19.26
C VAL A 369 -13.85 11.43 20.22
N ARG A 370 -13.73 10.11 19.98
CA ARG A 370 -14.40 9.03 20.72
C ARG A 370 -13.40 7.87 20.90
N PRO A 371 -13.70 6.87 21.73
CA PRO A 371 -12.84 5.70 21.89
C PRO A 371 -12.48 5.02 20.58
N VAL A 372 -13.39 5.00 19.60
CA VAL A 372 -13.12 4.66 18.20
C VAL A 372 -13.26 5.92 17.37
N THR A 373 -12.20 6.43 16.80
CA THR A 373 -12.24 7.67 16.00
C THR A 373 -11.79 7.41 14.57
N ILE A 374 -12.64 7.81 13.62
CA ILE A 374 -12.36 7.70 12.19
C ILE A 374 -11.96 9.07 11.65
N ALA A 375 -10.71 9.25 11.26
CA ALA A 375 -10.18 10.52 10.79
C ALA A 375 -9.75 10.46 9.32
N THR A 376 -9.95 11.55 8.58
CA THR A 376 -9.48 11.61 7.18
C THR A 376 -8.03 12.08 7.11
N TYR A 377 -7.22 11.51 6.18
CA TYR A 377 -5.85 11.97 5.92
C TYR A 377 -5.80 13.48 5.64
N GLN A 378 -6.80 13.99 4.91
CA GLN A 378 -6.85 15.40 4.54
C GLN A 378 -6.94 16.35 5.74
N VAL A 379 -7.72 16.00 6.77
CA VAL A 379 -7.85 16.85 7.95
C VAL A 379 -6.54 16.94 8.71
N LEU A 380 -5.83 15.81 8.86
CA LEU A 380 -4.54 15.77 9.55
C LEU A 380 -3.45 16.53 8.79
N THR A 381 -3.50 16.54 7.46
CA THR A 381 -2.55 17.27 6.60
C THR A 381 -2.92 18.74 6.37
N THR A 382 -4.07 19.21 6.89
CA THR A 382 -4.46 20.60 6.79
C THR A 382 -3.48 21.50 7.53
N ARG A 383 -2.87 22.44 6.80
CA ARG A 383 -1.87 23.37 7.33
C ARG A 383 -2.47 24.75 7.54
N ARG A 384 -2.36 25.27 8.76
CA ARG A 384 -2.76 26.67 9.08
C ARG A 384 -1.57 27.41 9.67
N LYS A 385 -1.16 28.52 9.04
CA LYS A 385 -0.02 29.35 9.49
C LYS A 385 1.27 28.54 9.72
N GLY A 386 1.51 27.51 8.89
CA GLY A 386 2.71 26.69 8.99
C GLY A 386 2.62 25.51 9.97
N VAL A 387 1.56 25.40 10.77
CA VAL A 387 1.34 24.34 11.78
C VAL A 387 0.23 23.40 11.28
N TYR A 388 0.25 22.16 11.73
CA TYR A 388 -0.81 21.16 11.53
C TYR A 388 -1.67 21.09 12.79
N PRO A 389 -2.78 21.86 12.87
CA PRO A 389 -3.55 22.05 14.12
C PRO A 389 -4.36 20.81 14.53
N HIS A 390 -4.44 19.79 13.67
CA HIS A 390 -5.21 18.58 13.90
C HIS A 390 -4.33 17.38 14.31
N LEU A 391 -3.02 17.61 14.54
CA LEU A 391 -2.12 16.55 15.01
C LEU A 391 -2.37 16.16 16.47
N ASP A 392 -2.89 17.08 17.27
CA ASP A 392 -3.27 16.83 18.66
C ASP A 392 -4.28 15.66 18.77
N LEU A 393 -4.95 15.27 17.68
CA LEU A 393 -5.77 14.05 17.61
C LEU A 393 -4.96 12.80 17.94
N LEU A 394 -3.69 12.75 17.53
CA LEU A 394 -2.85 11.57 17.75
C LEU A 394 -2.56 11.33 19.24
N ASP A 395 -2.59 12.39 20.04
CA ASP A 395 -2.35 12.37 21.49
C ASP A 395 -3.65 12.52 22.31
N SER A 396 -4.83 12.57 21.63
CA SER A 396 -6.12 12.80 22.31
C SER A 396 -6.61 11.61 23.13
N HIS A 397 -6.15 10.41 22.82
CA HIS A 397 -6.34 9.15 23.56
C HIS A 397 -5.05 8.36 23.57
N ASP A 398 -4.94 7.45 24.52
CA ASP A 398 -3.89 6.45 24.55
C ASP A 398 -4.25 5.30 23.59
N TRP A 399 -4.16 5.56 22.28
CA TRP A 399 -4.55 4.63 21.22
C TRP A 399 -3.81 3.30 21.32
N GLY A 400 -4.53 2.18 21.43
CA GLY A 400 -3.92 0.84 21.40
C GLY A 400 -3.72 0.31 19.98
N LEU A 401 -4.59 0.70 19.05
CA LEU A 401 -4.52 0.30 17.65
C LEU A 401 -4.70 1.50 16.72
N ILE A 402 -3.89 1.58 15.67
CA ILE A 402 -4.05 2.55 14.59
C ILE A 402 -4.23 1.77 13.28
N VAL A 403 -5.35 2.00 12.61
CA VAL A 403 -5.67 1.39 11.31
C VAL A 403 -5.48 2.43 10.21
N TYR A 404 -4.72 2.08 9.19
CA TYR A 404 -4.47 2.90 8.00
C TYR A 404 -5.18 2.26 6.81
N ASP A 405 -6.32 2.81 6.43
CA ASP A 405 -7.04 2.33 5.24
C ASP A 405 -6.43 2.94 3.98
N GLU A 406 -6.26 2.13 2.94
CA GLU A 406 -5.52 2.45 1.72
C GLU A 406 -4.13 3.05 2.03
N VAL A 407 -3.34 2.30 2.83
CA VAL A 407 -2.05 2.75 3.39
C VAL A 407 -1.05 3.24 2.34
N HIS A 408 -1.16 2.77 1.10
CA HIS A 408 -0.36 3.24 -0.03
C HIS A 408 -0.58 4.72 -0.38
N LEU A 409 -1.75 5.29 -0.04
CA LEU A 409 -2.09 6.71 -0.25
C LEU A 409 -1.64 7.61 0.90
N LEU A 410 -0.94 7.07 1.90
CA LEU A 410 -0.53 7.82 3.08
C LEU A 410 0.32 9.04 2.69
N PRO A 411 -0.13 10.28 2.98
CA PRO A 411 0.62 11.48 2.62
C PRO A 411 1.95 11.62 3.37
N ALA A 412 2.99 12.13 2.71
CA ALA A 412 4.32 12.31 3.31
C ALA A 412 4.36 13.04 4.67
N PRO A 413 3.53 14.05 4.97
CA PRO A 413 3.47 14.62 6.32
C PRO A 413 3.02 13.61 7.38
N ILE A 414 2.06 12.72 7.05
CA ILE A 414 1.56 11.70 7.99
C ILE A 414 2.62 10.63 8.23
N PHE A 415 3.44 10.28 7.26
CA PHE A 415 4.56 9.37 7.47
C PHE A 415 5.50 9.84 8.59
N ARG A 416 5.81 11.14 8.65
CA ARG A 416 6.67 11.67 9.74
C ARG A 416 6.02 11.49 11.11
N MET A 417 4.71 11.72 11.21
CA MET A 417 3.96 11.56 12.45
C MET A 417 3.80 10.10 12.85
N THR A 418 3.67 9.20 11.86
CA THR A 418 3.66 7.75 12.11
C THR A 418 4.97 7.28 12.75
N ALA A 419 6.08 8.01 12.51
CA ALA A 419 7.33 7.73 13.20
C ALA A 419 7.21 7.89 14.72
N ASP A 420 6.44 8.86 15.20
CA ASP A 420 6.21 9.10 16.64
C ASP A 420 5.26 8.07 17.27
N LEU A 421 4.43 7.41 16.45
CA LEU A 421 3.45 6.40 16.88
C LEU A 421 4.01 4.97 16.86
N GLN A 422 5.33 4.79 16.85
CA GLN A 422 5.95 3.46 16.71
C GLN A 422 5.70 2.52 17.90
N ALA A 423 5.36 3.06 19.06
CA ALA A 423 4.97 2.28 20.23
C ALA A 423 3.54 1.70 20.13
N ARG A 424 2.74 2.11 19.16
CA ARG A 424 1.35 1.63 18.94
C ARG A 424 1.31 0.49 17.94
N ARG A 425 0.31 -0.40 18.03
CA ARG A 425 0.02 -1.38 16.98
C ARG A 425 -0.49 -0.66 15.74
N ARG A 426 0.05 -0.99 14.57
CA ARG A 426 -0.27 -0.31 13.31
C ARG A 426 -0.65 -1.33 12.25
N LEU A 427 -1.91 -1.27 11.82
CA LEU A 427 -2.45 -2.11 10.75
C LEU A 427 -2.63 -1.27 9.48
N GLY A 428 -1.85 -1.56 8.46
CA GLY A 428 -2.08 -1.04 7.11
C GLY A 428 -3.00 -1.96 6.32
N LEU A 429 -4.05 -1.42 5.74
CA LEU A 429 -4.96 -2.13 4.84
C LEU A 429 -4.82 -1.55 3.43
N THR A 430 -4.72 -2.41 2.42
CA THR A 430 -4.64 -1.95 1.03
C THR A 430 -5.06 -3.05 0.06
N ALA A 431 -5.44 -2.67 -1.15
CA ALA A 431 -5.59 -3.61 -2.26
C ALA A 431 -4.27 -3.85 -3.01
N THR A 432 -3.34 -2.88 -2.93
CA THR A 432 -2.02 -2.96 -3.55
C THR A 432 -1.00 -2.30 -2.64
N LEU A 433 0.17 -2.90 -2.46
CA LEU A 433 1.25 -2.30 -1.66
C LEU A 433 2.17 -1.42 -2.51
N VAL A 434 1.97 -1.38 -3.82
CA VAL A 434 2.78 -0.58 -4.72
C VAL A 434 2.45 0.89 -4.58
N ARG A 435 3.46 1.74 -4.40
CA ARG A 435 3.34 3.19 -4.40
C ARG A 435 3.86 3.77 -5.71
N GLU A 436 3.14 4.74 -6.26
CA GLU A 436 3.54 5.41 -7.51
C GLU A 436 4.79 6.29 -7.35
N ASP A 437 5.11 6.68 -6.11
CA ASP A 437 6.30 7.47 -5.78
C ASP A 437 7.53 6.62 -5.41
N GLY A 438 7.43 5.28 -5.46
CA GLY A 438 8.52 4.35 -5.19
C GLY A 438 9.00 4.35 -3.73
N ARG A 439 8.13 4.70 -2.77
CA ARG A 439 8.46 4.81 -1.35
C ARG A 439 7.86 3.68 -0.52
N GLU A 440 7.86 2.49 -1.03
CA GLU A 440 7.41 1.28 -0.33
C GLU A 440 8.25 1.03 0.94
N ASP A 441 9.52 1.43 0.92
CA ASP A 441 10.44 1.36 2.06
C ASP A 441 9.95 2.18 3.27
N GLU A 442 9.24 3.29 3.04
CA GLU A 442 8.64 4.08 4.11
C GLU A 442 7.47 3.33 4.77
N VAL A 443 6.64 2.63 3.99
CA VAL A 443 5.55 1.80 4.54
C VAL A 443 6.15 0.64 5.35
N PHE A 444 7.13 -0.05 4.81
CA PHE A 444 7.82 -1.14 5.52
C PHE A 444 8.41 -0.70 6.86
N SER A 445 9.09 0.46 6.89
CA SER A 445 9.76 0.94 8.10
C SER A 445 8.81 1.47 9.16
N LEU A 446 7.76 2.19 8.76
CA LEU A 446 6.90 2.94 9.69
C LEU A 446 5.62 2.21 10.06
N ILE A 447 4.98 1.52 9.13
CA ILE A 447 3.80 0.70 9.40
C ILE A 447 4.23 -0.71 9.78
N GLY A 448 5.10 -1.31 8.98
CA GLY A 448 5.65 -2.64 9.17
C GLY A 448 5.66 -3.44 7.86
N PRO A 449 6.22 -4.65 7.90
CA PRO A 449 6.29 -5.52 6.73
C PRO A 449 4.91 -5.99 6.27
N LYS A 450 4.85 -6.49 5.03
CA LYS A 450 3.68 -7.19 4.51
C LYS A 450 3.49 -8.48 5.32
N ARG A 451 2.41 -8.56 6.10
CA ARG A 451 2.10 -9.70 6.96
C ARG A 451 1.22 -10.73 6.28
N TYR A 452 0.34 -10.27 5.40
CA TYR A 452 -0.56 -11.14 4.67
C TYR A 452 -0.85 -10.57 3.29
N ASP A 453 -0.97 -11.45 2.31
CA ASP A 453 -1.30 -11.11 0.93
C ASP A 453 -2.17 -12.22 0.34
N ALA A 454 -3.37 -11.87 -0.10
CA ALA A 454 -4.26 -12.79 -0.79
C ALA A 454 -4.40 -12.36 -2.26
N PRO A 455 -3.74 -13.06 -3.20
CA PRO A 455 -3.89 -12.80 -4.62
C PRO A 455 -5.35 -12.93 -5.07
N TRP A 456 -5.79 -11.99 -5.89
CA TRP A 456 -7.19 -11.96 -6.35
C TRP A 456 -7.62 -13.25 -7.01
N LYS A 457 -6.75 -13.83 -7.84
CA LYS A 457 -7.04 -15.08 -8.54
C LYS A 457 -7.24 -16.28 -7.61
N ASP A 458 -6.57 -16.29 -6.47
CA ASP A 458 -6.76 -17.34 -5.47
C ASP A 458 -8.13 -17.20 -4.77
N LEU A 459 -8.56 -15.98 -4.48
CA LEU A 459 -9.90 -15.71 -3.93
C LEU A 459 -11.01 -15.97 -4.97
N GLU A 460 -10.75 -15.71 -6.24
CA GLU A 460 -11.64 -16.08 -7.34
C GLU A 460 -11.81 -17.60 -7.44
N ASN A 461 -10.70 -18.35 -7.42
CA ASN A 461 -10.72 -19.82 -7.46
C ASN A 461 -11.46 -20.44 -6.25
N GLN A 462 -11.46 -19.74 -5.12
CA GLN A 462 -12.21 -20.14 -3.92
C GLN A 462 -13.68 -19.67 -3.94
N GLY A 463 -14.10 -18.92 -4.97
CA GLY A 463 -15.47 -18.41 -5.12
C GLY A 463 -15.82 -17.20 -4.24
N TRP A 464 -14.80 -16.53 -3.64
CA TRP A 464 -15.02 -15.36 -2.79
C TRP A 464 -15.18 -14.05 -3.56
N ILE A 465 -14.68 -14.00 -4.78
CA ILE A 465 -14.89 -12.89 -5.73
C ILE A 465 -15.33 -13.46 -7.08
N ALA A 466 -16.00 -12.63 -7.90
CA ALA A 466 -16.45 -13.06 -9.20
C ALA A 466 -15.29 -13.32 -10.16
N PRO A 467 -15.36 -14.36 -11.02
CA PRO A 467 -14.39 -14.57 -12.07
C PRO A 467 -14.35 -13.34 -13.00
N ALA A 468 -13.15 -12.87 -13.35
CA ALA A 468 -12.98 -11.74 -14.23
C ALA A 468 -12.21 -12.12 -15.51
N ILE A 469 -12.72 -11.66 -16.65
CA ILE A 469 -12.07 -11.73 -17.96
C ILE A 469 -11.58 -10.33 -18.30
N CYS A 470 -10.26 -10.17 -18.46
CA CYS A 470 -9.62 -8.92 -18.82
C CYS A 470 -9.25 -8.95 -20.30
N THR A 471 -9.71 -7.96 -21.08
CA THR A 471 -9.46 -7.89 -22.52
C THR A 471 -8.95 -6.50 -22.90
N GLU A 472 -7.82 -6.44 -23.59
CA GLU A 472 -7.32 -5.23 -24.24
C GLU A 472 -7.78 -5.21 -25.69
N VAL A 473 -8.55 -4.19 -26.06
CA VAL A 473 -9.02 -3.97 -27.43
C VAL A 473 -8.13 -2.91 -28.07
N ARG A 474 -7.37 -3.29 -29.08
CA ARG A 474 -6.43 -2.41 -29.77
C ARG A 474 -7.06 -1.82 -31.03
N LEU A 475 -7.04 -0.50 -31.13
CA LEU A 475 -7.40 0.22 -32.34
C LEU A 475 -6.16 0.86 -32.98
N THR A 476 -6.19 1.00 -34.30
CA THR A 476 -5.16 1.74 -35.05
C THR A 476 -5.68 3.14 -35.38
N LEU A 477 -4.92 4.19 -35.04
CA LEU A 477 -5.23 5.56 -35.43
C LEU A 477 -5.23 5.71 -36.96
N ASP A 478 -6.13 6.53 -37.52
CA ASP A 478 -6.09 6.85 -38.93
C ASP A 478 -4.90 7.75 -39.33
N ALA A 479 -4.75 8.05 -40.60
CA ALA A 479 -3.60 8.85 -41.09
C ALA A 479 -3.60 10.27 -40.54
N GLY A 480 -4.78 10.89 -40.35
CA GLY A 480 -4.93 12.24 -39.79
C GLY A 480 -4.61 12.27 -38.29
N GLU A 481 -5.18 11.33 -37.54
CA GLU A 481 -4.90 11.17 -36.10
C GLU A 481 -3.42 10.87 -35.85
N ARG A 482 -2.78 9.99 -36.65
CA ARG A 482 -1.35 9.69 -36.55
C ARG A 482 -0.48 10.91 -36.81
N MET A 483 -0.83 11.73 -37.81
CA MET A 483 -0.10 12.97 -38.08
C MET A 483 -0.27 13.96 -36.92
N ALA A 484 -1.49 14.16 -36.40
CA ALA A 484 -1.75 15.01 -35.26
C ALA A 484 -0.98 14.53 -34.00
N TYR A 485 -1.00 13.23 -33.72
CA TYR A 485 -0.25 12.62 -32.62
C TYR A 485 1.27 12.81 -32.76
N ALA A 486 1.83 12.58 -33.96
CA ALA A 486 3.27 12.69 -34.20
C ALA A 486 3.80 14.13 -34.05
N THR A 487 2.99 15.12 -34.41
CA THR A 487 3.35 16.55 -34.36
C THR A 487 2.98 17.23 -33.05
N ALA A 488 2.20 16.58 -32.19
CA ALA A 488 1.77 17.13 -30.90
C ALA A 488 2.90 17.20 -29.89
N GLU A 489 2.80 18.16 -28.96
CA GLU A 489 3.67 18.22 -27.78
C GLU A 489 3.51 16.96 -26.88
N PRO A 490 4.55 16.53 -26.17
CA PRO A 490 4.52 15.30 -25.36
C PRO A 490 3.33 15.22 -24.38
N GLU A 491 2.94 16.34 -23.77
CA GLU A 491 1.84 16.44 -22.82
C GLU A 491 0.46 16.20 -23.46
N GLU A 492 0.31 16.51 -24.77
CA GLU A 492 -0.94 16.38 -25.50
C GLU A 492 -1.09 15.00 -26.17
N ARG A 493 0.02 14.31 -26.44
CA ARG A 493 0.01 13.01 -27.15
C ARG A 493 -0.91 11.99 -26.52
N TYR A 494 -0.84 11.84 -25.21
CA TYR A 494 -1.70 10.89 -24.50
C TYR A 494 -3.18 11.24 -24.68
N ARG A 495 -3.55 12.51 -24.54
CA ARG A 495 -4.93 12.94 -24.72
C ARG A 495 -5.45 12.67 -26.12
N LEU A 496 -4.67 12.97 -27.16
CA LEU A 496 -5.05 12.70 -28.54
C LEU A 496 -5.30 11.21 -28.81
N ALA A 497 -4.43 10.34 -28.33
CA ALA A 497 -4.59 8.90 -28.46
C ALA A 497 -5.76 8.36 -27.62
N ALA A 498 -5.87 8.79 -26.36
CA ALA A 498 -6.89 8.34 -25.43
C ALA A 498 -8.29 8.80 -25.80
N CYS A 499 -8.44 9.99 -26.43
CA CYS A 499 -9.71 10.57 -26.85
C CYS A 499 -10.02 10.35 -28.35
N SER A 500 -9.36 9.38 -29.00
CA SER A 500 -9.67 9.07 -30.40
C SER A 500 -11.15 8.77 -30.59
N PRO A 501 -11.86 9.44 -31.54
CA PRO A 501 -13.27 9.19 -31.83
C PRO A 501 -13.54 7.77 -32.34
N ARG A 502 -12.51 7.08 -32.82
CA ARG A 502 -12.60 5.67 -33.23
C ARG A 502 -12.89 4.70 -32.08
N LYS A 503 -12.79 5.16 -30.83
CA LYS A 503 -13.21 4.37 -29.65
C LYS A 503 -14.72 4.22 -29.53
N MET A 504 -15.51 5.16 -30.08
CA MET A 504 -16.97 5.15 -29.97
C MET A 504 -17.61 3.86 -30.57
N PRO A 505 -17.36 3.48 -31.83
CA PRO A 505 -17.94 2.26 -32.37
C PRO A 505 -17.48 0.99 -31.65
N ILE A 506 -16.29 1.01 -31.02
CA ILE A 506 -15.82 -0.10 -30.21
C ILE A 506 -16.65 -0.21 -28.91
N ILE A 507 -16.95 0.93 -28.28
CA ILE A 507 -17.81 0.97 -27.08
C ILE A 507 -19.19 0.40 -27.44
N ASP A 508 -19.77 0.83 -28.57
CA ASP A 508 -21.07 0.33 -29.01
C ASP A 508 -21.06 -1.19 -29.22
N ALA A 509 -20.03 -1.71 -29.90
CA ALA A 509 -19.89 -3.15 -30.12
C ALA A 509 -19.72 -3.95 -28.83
N LEU A 510 -18.93 -3.43 -27.87
CA LEU A 510 -18.75 -4.06 -26.58
C LEU A 510 -20.03 -4.06 -25.73
N LEU A 511 -20.78 -2.95 -25.71
CA LEU A 511 -22.05 -2.86 -24.98
C LEU A 511 -23.14 -3.73 -25.63
N ALA A 512 -23.19 -3.81 -26.96
CA ALA A 512 -24.09 -4.69 -27.67
C ALA A 512 -23.82 -6.18 -27.38
N ARG A 513 -22.55 -6.58 -27.25
CA ARG A 513 -22.16 -7.95 -26.85
C ARG A 513 -22.68 -8.33 -25.47
N HIS A 514 -22.87 -7.35 -24.60
CA HIS A 514 -23.35 -7.49 -23.22
C HIS A 514 -24.75 -6.88 -23.02
N GLU A 515 -25.60 -7.00 -24.02
CA GLU A 515 -26.96 -6.48 -23.95
C GLU A 515 -27.71 -7.03 -22.71
N GLY A 516 -28.31 -6.15 -21.95
CA GLY A 516 -29.04 -6.49 -20.72
C GLY A 516 -28.18 -6.55 -19.45
N GLU A 517 -26.86 -6.46 -19.54
CA GLU A 517 -25.97 -6.39 -18.37
C GLU A 517 -25.73 -4.94 -17.90
N SER A 518 -25.38 -4.80 -16.61
CA SER A 518 -25.01 -3.50 -16.05
C SER A 518 -23.57 -3.15 -16.43
N ALA A 519 -23.38 -2.04 -17.13
CA ALA A 519 -22.10 -1.64 -17.69
C ALA A 519 -21.61 -0.28 -17.15
N LEU A 520 -20.32 -0.18 -16.87
CA LEU A 520 -19.61 1.06 -16.55
C LEU A 520 -18.70 1.46 -17.71
N VAL A 521 -18.83 2.69 -18.20
CA VAL A 521 -17.83 3.27 -19.12
C VAL A 521 -16.97 4.24 -18.32
N ILE A 522 -15.65 3.98 -18.27
CA ILE A 522 -14.74 4.65 -17.35
C ILE A 522 -13.67 5.42 -18.13
N GLY A 523 -13.46 6.70 -17.80
CA GLY A 523 -12.43 7.50 -18.44
C GLY A 523 -11.88 8.62 -17.57
N GLN A 524 -10.85 9.29 -18.09
CA GLN A 524 -10.18 10.39 -17.44
C GLN A 524 -10.69 11.76 -17.90
N TYR A 525 -10.96 11.90 -19.18
CA TYR A 525 -11.26 13.19 -19.80
C TYR A 525 -12.78 13.43 -19.81
N VAL A 526 -13.20 14.52 -19.17
CA VAL A 526 -14.62 14.84 -18.96
C VAL A 526 -15.33 15.13 -20.26
N ASP A 527 -14.69 15.81 -21.20
CA ASP A 527 -15.18 16.06 -22.56
C ASP A 527 -15.49 14.77 -23.30
N GLN A 528 -14.53 13.84 -23.38
CA GLN A 528 -14.72 12.51 -23.97
C GLN A 528 -15.91 11.77 -23.31
N LEU A 529 -15.98 11.79 -21.99
CA LEU A 529 -17.05 11.10 -21.26
C LEU A 529 -18.42 11.73 -21.47
N THR A 530 -18.50 13.05 -21.68
CA THR A 530 -19.74 13.74 -22.00
C THR A 530 -20.23 13.35 -23.39
N GLU A 531 -19.33 13.32 -24.38
CA GLU A 531 -19.67 12.86 -25.74
C GLU A 531 -20.15 11.42 -25.76
N ILE A 532 -19.49 10.53 -25.00
CA ILE A 532 -19.90 9.12 -24.87
C ILE A 532 -21.27 9.02 -24.20
N ALA A 533 -21.51 9.78 -23.14
CA ALA A 533 -22.77 9.77 -22.41
C ALA A 533 -23.94 10.27 -23.27
N GLU A 534 -23.75 11.32 -24.05
CA GLU A 534 -24.71 11.85 -25.01
C GLU A 534 -24.99 10.83 -26.13
N HIS A 535 -23.96 10.19 -26.67
CA HIS A 535 -24.10 9.16 -27.69
C HIS A 535 -24.89 7.93 -27.21
N LEU A 536 -24.63 7.49 -25.99
CA LEU A 536 -25.27 6.30 -25.39
C LEU A 536 -26.61 6.59 -24.72
N ASP A 537 -27.09 7.85 -24.70
CA ASP A 537 -28.20 8.30 -23.87
C ASP A 537 -28.09 7.82 -22.41
N ALA A 538 -26.90 7.92 -21.85
CA ALA A 538 -26.56 7.43 -20.52
C ALA A 538 -26.14 8.57 -19.58
N PRO A 539 -26.44 8.48 -18.27
CA PRO A 539 -26.00 9.50 -17.32
C PRO A 539 -24.48 9.47 -17.11
N VAL A 540 -23.91 10.66 -16.83
CA VAL A 540 -22.49 10.82 -16.56
C VAL A 540 -22.23 11.35 -15.15
N ILE A 541 -21.25 10.76 -14.46
CA ILE A 541 -20.77 11.23 -13.14
C ILE A 541 -19.37 11.80 -13.28
N THR A 542 -19.25 13.08 -12.98
CA THR A 542 -17.98 13.82 -13.00
C THR A 542 -17.67 14.46 -11.65
N GLY A 543 -16.57 15.22 -11.58
CA GLY A 543 -16.22 15.99 -10.38
C GLY A 543 -17.24 17.08 -10.01
N SER A 544 -17.98 17.60 -10.98
CA SER A 544 -19.02 18.61 -10.80
C SER A 544 -20.38 18.04 -10.36
N THR A 545 -20.59 16.71 -10.48
CA THR A 545 -21.83 16.05 -10.05
C THR A 545 -21.99 16.16 -8.53
N THR A 546 -23.11 16.74 -8.07
CA THR A 546 -23.38 16.92 -6.65
C THR A 546 -23.46 15.57 -5.91
N VAL A 547 -23.17 15.58 -4.60
CA VAL A 547 -23.21 14.35 -3.78
C VAL A 547 -24.60 13.71 -3.83
N ARG A 548 -25.67 14.50 -3.77
CA ARG A 548 -27.05 14.01 -3.82
C ARG A 548 -27.39 13.36 -5.16
N GLU A 549 -27.01 14.00 -6.26
CA GLU A 549 -27.27 13.47 -7.61
C GLU A 549 -26.43 12.22 -7.87
N ARG A 550 -25.20 12.22 -7.43
CA ARG A 550 -24.34 11.04 -7.50
C ARG A 550 -24.96 9.84 -6.79
N GLN A 551 -25.46 10.05 -5.56
CA GLN A 551 -26.11 8.99 -4.80
C GLN A 551 -27.37 8.48 -5.52
N ARG A 552 -28.19 9.38 -6.06
CA ARG A 552 -29.38 9.01 -6.84
C ARG A 552 -29.04 8.13 -8.05
N LEU A 553 -28.00 8.50 -8.81
CA LEU A 553 -27.57 7.73 -9.98
C LEU A 553 -27.00 6.36 -9.61
N TYR A 554 -26.29 6.27 -8.47
CA TYR A 554 -25.82 4.97 -7.98
C TYR A 554 -26.95 4.06 -7.51
N ASP A 555 -27.94 4.61 -6.84
CA ASP A 555 -29.10 3.84 -6.40
C ASP A 555 -29.92 3.35 -7.60
N ALA A 556 -30.11 4.19 -8.63
CA ALA A 556 -30.76 3.83 -9.88
C ALA A 556 -29.97 2.76 -10.67
N PHE A 557 -28.63 2.84 -10.68
CA PHE A 557 -27.77 1.83 -11.29
C PHE A 557 -27.83 0.51 -10.50
N ARG A 558 -27.83 0.57 -9.17
CA ARG A 558 -27.93 -0.60 -8.29
C ARG A 558 -29.28 -1.31 -8.41
N SER A 559 -30.37 -0.55 -8.58
CA SER A 559 -31.71 -1.12 -8.79
C SER A 559 -31.93 -1.68 -10.21
N GLY A 560 -31.02 -1.40 -11.15
CA GLY A 560 -31.14 -1.79 -12.56
C GLY A 560 -32.04 -0.86 -13.40
N GLU A 561 -32.48 0.27 -12.83
CA GLU A 561 -33.21 1.33 -13.55
C GLU A 561 -32.30 1.95 -14.63
N ILE A 562 -31.02 2.15 -14.30
CA ILE A 562 -29.97 2.56 -15.22
C ILE A 562 -29.05 1.37 -15.46
N ARG A 563 -28.84 0.97 -16.71
CA ARG A 563 -27.98 -0.15 -17.08
C ARG A 563 -26.58 0.27 -17.49
N THR A 564 -26.44 1.44 -18.09
CA THR A 564 -25.13 1.99 -18.48
C THR A 564 -24.89 3.29 -17.71
N LEU A 565 -23.71 3.39 -17.10
CA LEU A 565 -23.29 4.57 -16.36
C LEU A 565 -21.90 5.00 -16.79
N VAL A 566 -21.76 6.25 -17.23
CA VAL A 566 -20.48 6.84 -17.63
C VAL A 566 -19.85 7.54 -16.43
N VAL A 567 -18.59 7.23 -16.13
CA VAL A 567 -17.97 7.71 -14.87
C VAL A 567 -16.54 8.21 -15.10
N SER A 568 -16.26 9.37 -14.52
CA SER A 568 -14.88 9.88 -14.46
C SER A 568 -14.11 9.26 -13.30
N LYS A 569 -12.81 9.57 -13.20
CA LYS A 569 -11.94 9.14 -12.09
C LYS A 569 -12.48 9.42 -10.68
N VAL A 570 -13.43 10.33 -10.54
CA VAL A 570 -14.09 10.63 -9.25
C VAL A 570 -14.85 9.42 -8.69
N ALA A 571 -15.24 8.49 -9.55
CA ALA A 571 -15.86 7.24 -9.14
C ALA A 571 -14.85 6.17 -8.68
N ASN A 572 -13.54 6.40 -8.83
CA ASN A 572 -12.52 5.46 -8.37
C ASN A 572 -12.47 5.33 -6.84
N PHE A 573 -12.87 6.37 -6.11
CA PHE A 573 -12.77 6.41 -4.66
C PHE A 573 -14.14 6.24 -3.99
N SER A 574 -14.28 5.20 -3.15
CA SER A 574 -15.25 5.12 -2.06
C SER A 574 -16.72 4.86 -2.41
N ILE A 575 -17.07 4.24 -3.54
CA ILE A 575 -18.47 3.94 -3.81
C ILE A 575 -18.65 2.46 -4.14
N ASP A 576 -19.53 1.85 -3.39
CA ASP A 576 -19.98 0.48 -3.60
C ASP A 576 -20.99 0.46 -4.78
N LEU A 577 -20.57 -0.09 -5.92
CA LEU A 577 -21.42 -0.34 -7.09
C LEU A 577 -21.63 -1.86 -7.26
N PRO A 578 -22.38 -2.51 -6.38
CA PRO A 578 -22.68 -3.92 -6.58
C PRO A 578 -23.55 -4.08 -7.83
N GLY A 579 -23.24 -5.02 -8.67
CA GLY A 579 -24.04 -5.33 -9.85
C GLY A 579 -23.45 -4.98 -11.21
N ALA A 580 -22.39 -4.16 -11.30
CA ALA A 580 -21.70 -3.97 -12.57
C ALA A 580 -21.08 -5.31 -13.03
N SER A 581 -21.43 -5.72 -14.25
CA SER A 581 -20.90 -6.94 -14.86
C SER A 581 -19.83 -6.65 -15.87
N VAL A 582 -19.91 -5.47 -16.49
CA VAL A 582 -19.04 -5.04 -17.58
C VAL A 582 -18.43 -3.69 -17.22
N ALA A 583 -17.13 -3.53 -17.45
CA ALA A 583 -16.49 -2.23 -17.45
C ALA A 583 -15.71 -2.02 -18.74
N VAL A 584 -15.89 -0.87 -19.37
CA VAL A 584 -15.17 -0.44 -20.56
C VAL A 584 -14.34 0.78 -20.20
N GLN A 585 -13.03 0.60 -20.11
CA GLN A 585 -12.10 1.69 -19.84
C GLN A 585 -11.63 2.31 -21.15
N VAL A 586 -11.99 3.57 -21.39
CA VAL A 586 -11.66 4.31 -22.62
C VAL A 586 -10.44 5.20 -22.48
N SER A 587 -10.11 5.61 -21.28
CA SER A 587 -8.89 6.34 -20.92
C SER A 587 -8.58 6.13 -19.43
N GLY A 588 -7.32 6.24 -19.04
CA GLY A 588 -6.88 6.04 -17.64
C GLY A 588 -5.84 7.04 -17.20
N SER A 589 -5.57 7.11 -15.90
CA SER A 589 -4.52 7.99 -15.35
C SER A 589 -3.16 7.40 -15.66
N PHE A 590 -2.33 8.10 -16.34
CA PHE A 590 -0.88 7.93 -16.60
C PHE A 590 -0.22 6.62 -16.07
N GLY A 591 -0.89 5.46 -16.24
CA GLY A 591 -0.34 4.16 -15.83
C GLY A 591 -0.56 3.78 -14.37
N SER A 592 -1.47 4.42 -13.63
CA SER A 592 -1.75 4.10 -12.23
C SER A 592 -2.28 2.68 -12.04
N ARG A 593 -1.49 1.83 -11.37
CA ARG A 593 -1.87 0.47 -10.98
C ARG A 593 -3.00 0.45 -9.96
N GLN A 594 -3.05 1.45 -9.09
CA GLN A 594 -4.04 1.58 -8.02
C GLN A 594 -5.42 1.89 -8.57
N GLU A 595 -5.51 2.78 -9.56
CA GLU A 595 -6.78 3.06 -10.22
C GLU A 595 -7.31 1.83 -10.94
N GLU A 596 -6.45 1.05 -11.57
CA GLU A 596 -6.82 -0.21 -12.22
C GLU A 596 -7.38 -1.22 -11.19
N ALA A 597 -6.69 -1.39 -10.06
CA ALA A 597 -7.17 -2.22 -8.96
C ALA A 597 -8.56 -1.81 -8.47
N GLN A 598 -8.77 -0.52 -8.28
CA GLN A 598 -10.05 0.00 -7.80
C GLN A 598 -11.16 -0.15 -8.84
N ARG A 599 -10.85 -0.02 -10.13
CA ARG A 599 -11.80 -0.21 -11.24
C ARG A 599 -12.22 -1.66 -11.36
N LEU A 600 -11.26 -2.58 -11.43
CA LEU A 600 -11.58 -4.01 -11.45
C LEU A 600 -12.33 -4.45 -10.20
N GLY A 601 -11.89 -4.00 -9.03
CA GLY A 601 -12.52 -4.34 -7.76
C GLY A 601 -13.99 -3.90 -7.61
N ARG A 602 -14.49 -3.05 -8.53
CA ARG A 602 -15.92 -2.69 -8.56
C ARG A 602 -16.78 -3.70 -9.30
N ILE A 603 -16.20 -4.45 -10.21
CA ILE A 603 -16.91 -5.44 -11.04
C ILE A 603 -16.72 -6.88 -10.53
N VAL A 604 -15.63 -7.19 -9.83
CA VAL A 604 -15.30 -8.55 -9.34
C VAL A 604 -15.98 -8.92 -8.02
N ARG A 605 -17.09 -8.30 -7.66
CA ARG A 605 -17.86 -8.66 -6.47
C ARG A 605 -18.66 -9.92 -6.71
N PRO A 606 -18.81 -10.78 -5.69
CA PRO A 606 -19.66 -11.98 -5.80
C PRO A 606 -21.06 -11.59 -6.27
N LYS A 607 -21.55 -12.29 -7.27
CA LYS A 607 -22.89 -12.12 -7.82
C LYS A 607 -23.71 -13.36 -7.46
N GLU A 608 -24.98 -13.16 -7.13
CA GLU A 608 -25.88 -14.26 -6.78
C GLU A 608 -26.10 -15.25 -7.92
N ASP A 609 -25.94 -14.76 -9.17
CA ASP A 609 -26.13 -15.56 -10.39
C ASP A 609 -24.86 -16.23 -10.94
N GLY A 610 -23.70 -16.04 -10.27
CA GLY A 610 -22.42 -16.64 -10.64
C GLY A 610 -21.83 -16.14 -11.97
N ARG A 611 -22.36 -15.04 -12.56
CA ARG A 611 -21.86 -14.51 -13.84
C ARG A 611 -20.44 -13.96 -13.70
N GLN A 612 -19.66 -14.10 -14.79
CA GLN A 612 -18.32 -13.55 -14.90
C GLN A 612 -18.36 -12.02 -15.04
N ALA A 613 -17.31 -11.37 -14.58
CA ALA A 613 -17.08 -9.95 -14.80
C ALA A 613 -16.21 -9.74 -16.06
N HIS A 614 -16.54 -8.75 -16.86
CA HIS A 614 -15.79 -8.41 -18.07
C HIS A 614 -15.16 -7.02 -17.94
N PHE A 615 -13.85 -6.96 -18.07
CA PHE A 615 -13.09 -5.72 -17.99
C PHE A 615 -12.36 -5.48 -19.32
N TYR A 616 -12.83 -4.48 -20.08
CA TYR A 616 -12.26 -4.09 -21.35
C TYR A 616 -11.43 -2.82 -21.21
N THR A 617 -10.25 -2.81 -21.82
CA THR A 617 -9.42 -1.60 -21.96
C THR A 617 -9.26 -1.29 -23.44
N VAL A 618 -9.80 -0.16 -23.90
CA VAL A 618 -9.72 0.27 -25.30
C VAL A 618 -8.51 1.18 -25.50
N VAL A 619 -7.57 0.75 -26.33
CA VAL A 619 -6.22 1.33 -26.43
C VAL A 619 -5.85 1.67 -27.87
N ALA A 620 -5.29 2.85 -28.08
CA ALA A 620 -4.71 3.21 -29.38
C ALA A 620 -3.29 2.61 -29.51
N ARG A 621 -3.10 1.74 -30.50
CA ARG A 621 -1.85 1.02 -30.77
C ARG A 621 -0.70 1.99 -31.10
N ASP A 622 0.51 1.65 -30.69
CA ASP A 622 1.76 2.38 -30.97
C ASP A 622 1.75 3.83 -30.49
N THR A 623 1.08 4.07 -29.36
CA THR A 623 0.96 5.40 -28.75
C THR A 623 1.23 5.35 -27.24
N ALA A 624 1.33 6.53 -26.61
CA ALA A 624 1.41 6.68 -25.16
C ALA A 624 0.20 6.04 -24.41
N ASP A 625 -0.96 5.89 -25.09
CA ASP A 625 -2.13 5.21 -24.50
C ASP A 625 -1.83 3.72 -24.26
N GLN A 626 -1.15 3.06 -25.22
CA GLN A 626 -0.71 1.68 -25.06
C GLN A 626 0.38 1.53 -23.98
N GLU A 627 1.34 2.45 -23.92
CA GLU A 627 2.39 2.43 -22.90
C GLU A 627 1.78 2.54 -21.49
N TYR A 628 0.85 3.47 -21.30
CA TYR A 628 0.16 3.64 -20.02
C TYR A 628 -0.78 2.48 -19.68
N ALA A 629 -1.43 1.89 -20.68
CA ALA A 629 -2.23 0.67 -20.50
C ALA A 629 -1.35 -0.48 -20.02
N ALA A 630 -0.19 -0.71 -20.63
CA ALA A 630 0.75 -1.73 -20.20
C ALA A 630 1.23 -1.54 -18.76
N HIS A 631 1.40 -0.30 -18.30
CA HIS A 631 1.73 0.01 -16.92
C HIS A 631 0.59 -0.32 -15.94
N ARG A 632 -0.67 -0.03 -16.31
CA ARG A 632 -1.84 -0.36 -15.50
C ARG A 632 -2.05 -1.87 -15.40
N GLN A 633 -1.88 -2.59 -16.52
CA GLN A 633 -2.06 -4.03 -16.61
C GLN A 633 -1.09 -4.83 -15.72
N ARG A 634 0.06 -4.27 -15.35
CA ARG A 634 0.98 -4.93 -14.39
C ARG A 634 0.27 -5.36 -13.13
N PHE A 635 -0.63 -4.52 -12.59
CA PHE A 635 -1.39 -4.88 -11.41
C PHE A 635 -2.19 -6.17 -11.62
N LEU A 636 -2.92 -6.29 -12.73
CA LEU A 636 -3.73 -7.47 -12.99
C LEU A 636 -2.88 -8.73 -13.21
N ALA A 637 -1.73 -8.58 -13.85
CA ALA A 637 -0.77 -9.66 -13.99
C ALA A 637 -0.17 -10.10 -12.64
N GLU A 638 0.11 -9.15 -11.73
CA GLU A 638 0.52 -9.44 -10.34
C GLU A 638 -0.53 -10.28 -9.62
N GLN A 639 -1.81 -9.95 -9.81
CA GLN A 639 -2.95 -10.63 -9.20
C GLN A 639 -3.33 -11.96 -9.87
N GLY A 640 -2.61 -12.35 -10.92
CA GLY A 640 -2.84 -13.63 -11.57
C GLY A 640 -3.72 -13.60 -12.79
N TYR A 641 -4.19 -12.43 -13.24
CA TYR A 641 -4.96 -12.30 -14.47
C TYR A 641 -4.06 -12.25 -15.69
N ALA A 642 -4.53 -12.83 -16.78
CA ALA A 642 -3.97 -12.65 -18.11
C ALA A 642 -4.91 -11.75 -18.91
N TYR A 643 -4.36 -10.86 -19.75
CA TYR A 643 -5.12 -10.11 -20.72
C TYR A 643 -5.22 -10.89 -22.03
N ALA A 644 -6.44 -11.05 -22.52
CA ALA A 644 -6.65 -11.37 -23.92
C ALA A 644 -6.47 -10.08 -24.72
N ILE A 645 -5.65 -10.11 -25.76
CA ILE A 645 -5.45 -8.97 -26.66
C ILE A 645 -6.20 -9.26 -27.96
N ILE A 646 -7.09 -8.36 -28.34
CA ILE A 646 -7.86 -8.47 -29.58
C ILE A 646 -7.75 -7.16 -30.37
N ASP A 647 -7.78 -7.27 -31.70
CA ASP A 647 -7.87 -6.09 -32.54
C ASP A 647 -9.33 -5.60 -32.61
N ALA A 648 -9.53 -4.28 -32.71
CA ALA A 648 -10.85 -3.69 -32.81
C ALA A 648 -11.62 -4.16 -34.06
N GLU A 649 -10.92 -4.65 -35.07
CA GLU A 649 -11.48 -5.19 -36.31
C GLU A 649 -12.04 -6.61 -36.10
N ASP A 650 -11.66 -7.29 -35.03
CA ASP A 650 -12.10 -8.66 -34.69
C ASP A 650 -13.29 -8.68 -33.71
N LEU A 651 -13.80 -7.51 -33.31
CA LEU A 651 -14.96 -7.36 -32.44
C LEU A 651 -16.26 -7.61 -33.22
#